data_74735344bc8a040a6b5bed12f689c072
#
_entry.id   74735344bc8a040a6b5bed12f689c072
#
_cell.length_a   1.000
_cell.length_b   1.000
_cell.length_c   1.000
_cell.angle_alpha   90.00
_cell.angle_beta   90.00
_cell.angle_gamma   90.00
#
_symmetry.space_group_name_H-M   'P 1'
#
loop_
_entity.id
_entity.type
_entity.pdbx_description
1 polymer ?
#
loop_
_entity_poly.entity_id
_entity_poly.type
_entity_poly.pdbx_seq_one_letter_code
_entity_poly.pdbx_strand_id
1 'polypeptide(L)'
;MSGMSRAARRRTRSRLERAVEEALGRLAGDPPAVRPAGAAARVVVLGGGTGLSTVLGGNASLPAWGERPAAGLKREFQKVTVGVCTTDDGGSTGQLVRRLPMIGIGDTRKVMLSLMDRGEWLRRHGPDVPALDIIRQVFQHRFGERTPSRAELRDPVRVLPPEQRKACPAALRAELRSLAQDAPGWVLEALRAPGHCLGNLLLTLAVFRGIRTPRAPTLAEVERGLAAAARVIGAPAGSVHPATASPGTLIYEYANGVVAAGQARAARARRGCAVQRVRISFAGAPRANPRLLEALRRADLIVYAPGSLYSSMLPVLLTPGVVEAIRSNRRAVKILGANLWIQEGETDMSFREESRGFWVSELIEAYGRNVPGGIAGLFDVVLATSLDTVPGSIIRNYALEGKHPIHLDRTRVAALGVMPVEASLFANGRGQRESMIHHDPARFATAVRTIFDGWPRGGSLKPVPAAGHGAARRAPSTLPVKRGETASARMRAVGAALAAVAVRPPDLWPALEDFLWDYPDIRPDHLSGVDRVCVVEDGRWKRSRQWDNVLGYYDPGTRRIMLHRHALRTQQALRANFAVALGESLLGRYIADKRWRDVPGGDCRVYEIRLRPARERDCWLSDAALQAYLRAAGMLPRAGDPLGFGRPVGKGAGFLPCGILFGLMYAWMLDNAFVPALDFEMRMLQWPASRLLPYQVRERAAHRELVRFFREEVFRNG
;
A
#
# COMPACT_ATOMS: atom_id res chain seq x y z
N MET A 1 -24.25 21.96 3.00
CA MET A 1 -25.64 21.42 3.11
C MET A 1 -25.94 21.00 4.56
N SER A 2 -25.99 21.97 5.47
CA SER A 2 -26.15 21.76 6.94
C SER A 2 -27.54 22.19 7.47
N GLY A 3 -28.59 22.11 6.69
CA GLY A 3 -29.88 22.69 7.05
C GLY A 3 -31.08 21.77 7.12
N MET A 4 -30.93 20.46 6.94
CA MET A 4 -32.09 19.56 7.08
C MET A 4 -32.32 19.16 8.53
N SER A 5 -33.55 19.36 9.06
CA SER A 5 -33.93 18.94 10.40
C SER A 5 -33.83 17.39 10.55
N ARG A 6 -33.64 16.90 11.79
CA ARG A 6 -33.65 15.45 12.10
C ARG A 6 -34.90 14.73 11.57
N ALA A 7 -36.07 15.43 11.56
CA ALA A 7 -37.30 14.88 11.05
C ALA A 7 -37.33 14.73 9.52
N ALA A 8 -36.74 15.68 8.78
CA ALA A 8 -36.63 15.59 7.32
C ALA A 8 -35.69 14.47 6.88
N ARG A 9 -34.59 14.22 7.62
CA ARG A 9 -33.66 13.10 7.39
C ARG A 9 -34.30 11.74 7.62
N ARG A 10 -35.23 11.61 8.60
CA ARG A 10 -35.99 10.36 8.84
C ARG A 10 -36.94 9.99 7.68
N ARG A 11 -37.49 10.95 6.95
CA ARG A 11 -38.39 10.69 5.81
C ARG A 11 -37.72 10.16 4.56
N THR A 12 -36.38 10.32 4.42
CA THR A 12 -35.61 9.88 3.25
C THR A 12 -34.95 8.53 3.43
N ARG A 13 -35.06 7.90 4.61
CA ARG A 13 -34.40 6.59 4.89
C ARG A 13 -35.16 5.43 4.26
N SER A 14 -34.42 4.51 3.64
CA SER A 14 -34.97 3.29 3.06
C SER A 14 -35.61 2.36 4.12
N ARG A 15 -36.49 1.46 3.68
CA ARG A 15 -37.05 0.41 4.57
C ARG A 15 -35.93 -0.43 5.21
N LEU A 16 -34.88 -0.70 4.44
CA LEU A 16 -33.74 -1.50 4.87
C LEU A 16 -32.92 -0.78 5.95
N GLU A 17 -32.68 0.52 5.82
CA GLU A 17 -32.00 1.31 6.85
C GLU A 17 -32.75 1.34 8.18
N ARG A 18 -34.08 1.48 8.12
CA ARG A 18 -34.91 1.43 9.33
C ARG A 18 -34.79 0.08 10.03
N ALA A 19 -34.85 -1.02 9.28
CA ALA A 19 -34.67 -2.35 9.82
C ALA A 19 -33.28 -2.56 10.46
N VAL A 20 -32.23 -2.00 9.86
CA VAL A 20 -30.86 -2.04 10.43
C VAL A 20 -30.80 -1.24 11.74
N GLU A 21 -31.35 -0.05 11.79
CA GLU A 21 -31.37 0.76 13.02
C GLU A 21 -32.15 0.09 14.16
N GLU A 22 -33.31 -0.49 13.87
CA GLU A 22 -34.09 -1.25 14.84
C GLU A 22 -33.30 -2.46 15.37
N ALA A 23 -32.60 -3.19 14.49
CA ALA A 23 -31.75 -4.32 14.89
C ALA A 23 -30.58 -3.87 15.77
N LEU A 24 -29.94 -2.74 15.43
CA LEU A 24 -28.86 -2.15 16.22
C LEU A 24 -29.33 -1.56 17.56
N GLY A 25 -30.56 -1.05 17.61
CA GLY A 25 -31.20 -0.60 18.87
C GLY A 25 -31.38 -1.74 19.86
N ARG A 26 -31.74 -2.93 19.36
CA ARG A 26 -31.90 -4.14 20.20
C ARG A 26 -30.59 -4.70 20.75
N LEU A 27 -29.44 -4.41 20.09
CA LEU A 27 -28.10 -4.78 20.61
C LEU A 27 -27.69 -3.98 21.85
N ALA A 28 -28.32 -2.86 22.15
CA ALA A 28 -28.05 -2.06 23.34
C ALA A 28 -28.61 -2.69 24.64
N GLY A 29 -29.55 -3.65 24.51
CA GLY A 29 -29.94 -4.58 25.56
C GLY A 29 -29.12 -5.85 25.52
N ASP A 30 -29.37 -6.82 26.38
CA ASP A 30 -28.62 -8.11 26.42
C ASP A 30 -28.40 -8.71 25.02
N PRO A 31 -27.18 -9.23 24.75
CA PRO A 31 -26.90 -9.79 23.45
C PRO A 31 -27.90 -10.91 23.14
N PRO A 32 -28.62 -10.84 21.99
CA PRO A 32 -29.62 -11.85 21.68
C PRO A 32 -28.97 -13.22 21.63
N ALA A 33 -29.64 -14.22 22.20
CA ALA A 33 -29.27 -15.62 22.08
C ALA A 33 -29.02 -15.95 20.61
N VAL A 34 -27.99 -16.75 20.35
CA VAL A 34 -27.63 -17.23 19.00
C VAL A 34 -28.90 -17.70 18.30
N ARG A 35 -29.35 -16.92 17.27
CA ARG A 35 -30.52 -17.37 16.50
C ARG A 35 -30.20 -18.67 15.78
N PRO A 36 -31.06 -19.71 15.86
CA PRO A 36 -30.86 -20.89 15.07
C PRO A 36 -30.82 -20.54 13.59
N ALA A 37 -29.78 -20.97 12.91
CA ALA A 37 -29.53 -20.69 11.52
C ALA A 37 -30.64 -21.28 10.65
N GLY A 38 -31.35 -20.43 9.94
CA GLY A 38 -31.88 -20.80 8.63
C GLY A 38 -30.71 -21.27 7.76
N ALA A 39 -30.96 -22.09 6.73
CA ALA A 39 -29.94 -22.76 5.91
C ALA A 39 -28.63 -21.99 5.82
N ALA A 40 -27.51 -22.62 6.25
CA ALA A 40 -26.25 -21.96 6.55
C ALA A 40 -25.75 -21.16 5.34
N ALA A 41 -25.97 -19.85 5.34
CA ALA A 41 -25.53 -18.94 4.26
C ALA A 41 -24.02 -19.02 4.07
N ARG A 42 -23.58 -19.13 2.84
CA ARG A 42 -22.17 -19.13 2.45
C ARG A 42 -21.71 -17.69 2.27
N VAL A 43 -20.92 -17.22 3.20
CA VAL A 43 -20.42 -15.83 3.19
C VAL A 43 -18.97 -15.82 2.77
N VAL A 44 -18.65 -14.94 1.80
CA VAL A 44 -17.27 -14.64 1.43
C VAL A 44 -16.97 -13.20 1.84
N VAL A 45 -15.88 -13.00 2.59
CA VAL A 45 -15.40 -11.69 3.02
C VAL A 45 -14.06 -11.42 2.35
N LEU A 46 -13.92 -10.28 1.70
CA LEU A 46 -12.71 -9.87 0.99
C LEU A 46 -12.02 -8.72 1.71
N GLY A 47 -10.69 -8.66 1.65
CA GLY A 47 -9.92 -7.52 2.14
C GLY A 47 -8.53 -7.85 2.68
N GLY A 48 -8.06 -6.99 3.57
CA GLY A 48 -6.77 -7.12 4.27
C GLY A 48 -6.74 -6.21 5.50
N GLY A 49 -5.64 -6.26 6.23
CA GLY A 49 -5.37 -5.37 7.35
C GLY A 49 -6.24 -5.58 8.59
N THR A 50 -6.23 -4.55 9.43
CA THR A 50 -6.95 -4.54 10.71
C THR A 50 -8.46 -4.43 10.52
N GLY A 51 -8.93 -3.68 9.51
CA GLY A 51 -10.37 -3.51 9.25
C GLY A 51 -11.07 -4.85 8.98
N LEU A 52 -10.49 -5.68 8.12
CA LEU A 52 -11.00 -7.02 7.84
C LEU A 52 -11.07 -7.88 9.11
N SER A 53 -9.97 -7.99 9.86
CA SER A 53 -9.95 -8.81 11.09
C SER A 53 -10.96 -8.30 12.15
N THR A 54 -11.13 -6.97 12.26
CA THR A 54 -12.09 -6.36 13.19
C THR A 54 -13.52 -6.80 12.90
N VAL A 55 -13.99 -6.70 11.66
CA VAL A 55 -15.38 -7.05 11.31
C VAL A 55 -15.64 -8.56 11.30
N LEU A 56 -14.61 -9.38 11.13
CA LEU A 56 -14.72 -10.84 11.17
C LEU A 56 -14.93 -11.38 12.58
N GLY A 57 -14.11 -10.96 13.55
CA GLY A 57 -14.12 -11.53 14.89
C GLY A 57 -13.46 -10.66 15.96
N GLY A 58 -13.29 -9.36 15.68
CA GLY A 58 -12.61 -8.41 16.54
C GLY A 58 -11.09 -8.34 16.31
N ASN A 59 -10.49 -7.25 16.78
CA ASN A 59 -9.06 -7.02 16.65
C ASN A 59 -8.28 -7.74 17.77
N ALA A 60 -7.64 -8.86 17.44
CA ALA A 60 -6.86 -9.67 18.41
C ALA A 60 -5.62 -8.93 18.96
N SER A 61 -5.25 -7.76 18.41
CA SER A 61 -4.17 -6.93 18.97
C SER A 61 -4.60 -6.16 20.23
N LEU A 62 -5.91 -5.99 20.43
CA LEU A 62 -6.44 -5.29 21.59
C LEU A 62 -6.54 -6.24 22.80
N PRO A 63 -6.13 -5.81 24.03
CA PRO A 63 -6.26 -6.63 25.24
C PRO A 63 -7.69 -7.11 25.49
N ALA A 64 -8.69 -6.25 25.31
CA ALA A 64 -10.11 -6.57 25.51
C ALA A 64 -10.65 -7.61 24.53
N TRP A 65 -9.92 -8.00 23.47
CA TRP A 65 -10.34 -9.04 22.54
C TRP A 65 -10.47 -10.42 23.24
N GLY A 66 -9.58 -10.72 24.20
CA GLY A 66 -9.62 -11.95 24.97
C GLY A 66 -10.93 -12.15 25.75
N GLU A 67 -11.58 -11.05 26.15
CA GLU A 67 -12.86 -11.08 26.89
C GLU A 67 -14.06 -11.36 25.95
N ARG A 68 -14.00 -10.91 24.70
CA ARG A 68 -15.08 -11.02 23.70
C ARG A 68 -14.61 -11.56 22.35
N PRO A 69 -13.96 -12.73 22.27
CA PRO A 69 -13.43 -13.26 21.01
C PRO A 69 -14.51 -13.78 20.05
N ALA A 70 -15.78 -13.78 20.45
CA ALA A 70 -16.91 -14.31 19.69
C ALA A 70 -17.75 -13.23 18.98
N ALA A 71 -17.22 -12.02 18.80
CA ALA A 71 -17.93 -10.94 18.08
C ALA A 71 -17.76 -11.03 16.55
N GLY A 72 -18.53 -10.25 15.80
CA GLY A 72 -18.34 -10.06 14.36
C GLY A 72 -19.08 -11.06 13.47
N LEU A 73 -18.71 -11.04 12.17
CA LEU A 73 -19.40 -11.84 11.14
C LEU A 73 -19.39 -13.34 11.42
N LYS A 74 -18.34 -13.87 12.03
CA LYS A 74 -18.25 -15.29 12.40
C LYS A 74 -19.31 -15.73 13.41
N ARG A 75 -19.90 -14.79 14.18
CA ARG A 75 -21.00 -15.06 15.10
C ARG A 75 -22.33 -15.15 14.37
N GLU A 76 -22.54 -14.27 13.41
CA GLU A 76 -23.80 -14.17 12.67
C GLU A 76 -23.92 -15.22 11.55
N PHE A 77 -22.79 -15.74 11.08
CA PHE A 77 -22.73 -16.68 9.96
C PHE A 77 -21.82 -17.87 10.28
N GLN A 78 -22.36 -19.08 10.13
CA GLN A 78 -21.62 -20.32 10.42
C GLN A 78 -20.53 -20.65 9.40
N LYS A 79 -20.71 -20.25 8.13
CA LYS A 79 -19.79 -20.55 7.02
C LYS A 79 -19.22 -19.26 6.45
N VAL A 80 -18.10 -18.81 7.02
CA VAL A 80 -17.37 -17.64 6.55
C VAL A 80 -16.08 -18.08 5.88
N THR A 81 -15.91 -17.71 4.61
CA THR A 81 -14.67 -17.85 3.85
C THR A 81 -14.06 -16.48 3.63
N VAL A 82 -12.76 -16.35 3.76
CA VAL A 82 -12.07 -15.06 3.65
C VAL A 82 -11.05 -15.09 2.55
N GLY A 83 -11.17 -14.14 1.60
CA GLY A 83 -10.16 -13.86 0.58
C GLY A 83 -9.25 -12.74 1.05
N VAL A 84 -7.95 -13.04 1.27
CA VAL A 84 -7.00 -12.13 1.90
C VAL A 84 -6.02 -11.55 0.89
N CYS A 85 -5.74 -10.25 1.03
CA CYS A 85 -4.69 -9.54 0.29
C CYS A 85 -3.31 -10.15 0.54
N THR A 86 -2.47 -10.17 -0.50
CA THR A 86 -1.14 -10.81 -0.50
C THR A 86 0.02 -9.87 -0.86
N THR A 87 -0.27 -8.58 -1.05
CA THR A 87 0.72 -7.57 -1.47
C THR A 87 1.25 -6.70 -0.34
N ASP A 88 0.94 -7.03 0.92
CA ASP A 88 1.51 -6.33 2.08
C ASP A 88 3.04 -6.45 2.08
N ASP A 89 3.73 -5.31 2.13
CA ASP A 89 5.19 -5.19 2.19
C ASP A 89 5.67 -4.32 3.36
N GLY A 90 4.78 -4.08 4.35
CA GLY A 90 5.06 -3.24 5.50
C GLY A 90 5.56 -4.02 6.73
N GLY A 91 6.29 -3.33 7.59
CA GLY A 91 6.74 -3.83 8.90
C GLY A 91 7.36 -5.23 8.86
N SER A 92 6.89 -6.14 9.72
CA SER A 92 7.39 -7.52 9.78
C SER A 92 7.20 -8.31 8.48
N THR A 93 6.11 -8.05 7.73
CA THR A 93 5.89 -8.68 6.42
C THR A 93 6.94 -8.20 5.42
N GLY A 94 7.23 -6.89 5.41
CA GLY A 94 8.27 -6.32 4.55
C GLY A 94 9.63 -6.97 4.77
N GLN A 95 10.03 -7.22 6.04
CA GLN A 95 11.27 -7.92 6.35
C GLN A 95 11.30 -9.35 5.81
N LEU A 96 10.15 -10.04 5.78
CA LEU A 96 10.05 -11.40 5.23
C LEU A 96 10.18 -11.41 3.71
N VAL A 97 9.40 -10.57 3.00
CA VAL A 97 9.42 -10.54 1.53
C VAL A 97 10.74 -9.98 0.97
N ARG A 98 11.46 -9.18 1.76
CA ARG A 98 12.84 -8.73 1.44
C ARG A 98 13.81 -9.88 1.31
N ARG A 99 13.63 -10.94 2.10
CA ARG A 99 14.59 -12.05 2.24
C ARG A 99 14.11 -13.35 1.60
N LEU A 100 12.80 -13.55 1.57
CA LEU A 100 12.18 -14.78 1.08
C LEU A 100 11.29 -14.49 -0.14
N PRO A 101 11.27 -15.36 -1.16
CA PRO A 101 10.43 -15.22 -2.33
C PRO A 101 8.99 -15.68 -2.00
N MET A 102 8.24 -14.84 -1.30
CA MET A 102 6.91 -15.18 -0.79
C MET A 102 5.91 -14.04 -0.90
N ILE A 103 4.64 -14.37 -0.71
CA ILE A 103 3.54 -13.40 -0.57
C ILE A 103 3.55 -12.75 0.81
N GLY A 104 2.89 -11.59 0.94
CA GLY A 104 2.61 -10.98 2.24
C GLY A 104 1.63 -11.82 3.06
N ILE A 105 1.97 -12.18 4.30
CA ILE A 105 1.19 -13.06 5.17
C ILE A 105 0.71 -12.40 6.46
N GLY A 106 1.08 -11.14 6.71
CA GLY A 106 0.73 -10.44 7.94
C GLY A 106 -0.78 -10.32 8.15
N ASP A 107 -1.51 -10.01 7.09
CA ASP A 107 -2.96 -9.91 7.12
C ASP A 107 -3.63 -11.28 7.31
N THR A 108 -3.09 -12.32 6.68
CA THR A 108 -3.57 -13.70 6.86
C THR A 108 -3.48 -14.13 8.34
N ARG A 109 -2.38 -13.78 9.04
CA ARG A 109 -2.23 -14.04 10.47
C ARG A 109 -3.31 -13.35 11.31
N LYS A 110 -3.57 -12.06 11.06
CA LYS A 110 -4.59 -11.28 11.77
C LYS A 110 -5.98 -11.90 11.58
N VAL A 111 -6.30 -12.26 10.33
CA VAL A 111 -7.57 -12.90 9.96
C VAL A 111 -7.75 -14.25 10.67
N MET A 112 -6.73 -15.11 10.68
CA MET A 112 -6.80 -16.40 11.38
C MET A 112 -7.08 -16.23 12.87
N LEU A 113 -6.39 -15.30 13.53
CA LEU A 113 -6.66 -15.00 14.94
C LEU A 113 -8.09 -14.51 15.17
N SER A 114 -8.61 -13.62 14.31
CA SER A 114 -9.98 -13.11 14.44
C SER A 114 -11.04 -14.19 14.18
N LEU A 115 -10.72 -15.19 13.37
CA LEU A 115 -11.63 -16.32 13.08
C LEU A 115 -11.56 -17.46 14.11
N MET A 116 -10.67 -17.40 15.12
CA MET A 116 -10.59 -18.42 16.15
C MET A 116 -11.97 -18.77 16.70
N ASP A 117 -12.31 -20.06 16.74
CA ASP A 117 -13.53 -20.58 17.34
C ASP A 117 -13.27 -20.95 18.80
N ARG A 118 -13.85 -20.16 19.71
CA ARG A 118 -13.68 -20.38 21.14
C ARG A 118 -14.24 -21.75 21.59
N GLY A 119 -15.35 -22.18 21.01
CA GLY A 119 -15.98 -23.46 21.37
C GLY A 119 -15.09 -24.66 21.00
N GLU A 120 -14.56 -24.63 19.77
CA GLU A 120 -13.59 -25.62 19.30
C GLU A 120 -12.32 -25.62 20.16
N TRP A 121 -11.84 -24.41 20.50
CA TRP A 121 -10.66 -24.22 21.33
C TRP A 121 -10.83 -24.84 22.73
N LEU A 122 -11.94 -24.53 23.38
CA LEU A 122 -12.24 -25.08 24.72
C LEU A 122 -12.40 -26.61 24.70
N ARG A 123 -12.99 -27.19 23.64
CA ARG A 123 -13.08 -28.66 23.49
C ARG A 123 -11.70 -29.29 23.35
N ARG A 124 -10.74 -28.65 22.68
CA ARG A 124 -9.40 -29.22 22.45
C ARG A 124 -8.44 -29.05 23.62
N HIS A 125 -8.51 -27.93 24.30
CA HIS A 125 -7.51 -27.52 25.30
C HIS A 125 -8.08 -27.37 26.71
N GLY A 126 -9.38 -27.69 26.93
CA GLY A 126 -10.06 -27.55 28.21
C GLY A 126 -10.54 -26.12 28.50
N PRO A 127 -11.22 -25.91 29.63
CA PRO A 127 -11.80 -24.60 29.99
C PRO A 127 -10.77 -23.54 30.41
N ASP A 128 -9.49 -23.88 30.42
CA ASP A 128 -8.43 -22.97 30.88
C ASP A 128 -8.26 -21.78 29.99
N VAL A 129 -8.73 -20.67 30.48
CA VAL A 129 -8.59 -19.32 29.85
C VAL A 129 -7.14 -18.94 29.53
N PRO A 130 -6.09 -19.36 30.28
CA PRO A 130 -4.69 -19.04 29.96
C PRO A 130 -4.25 -19.45 28.57
N ALA A 131 -4.76 -20.54 28.02
CA ALA A 131 -4.33 -21.07 26.74
C ALA A 131 -4.71 -20.16 25.56
N LEU A 132 -5.88 -19.49 25.59
CA LEU A 132 -6.30 -18.52 24.59
C LEU A 132 -5.39 -17.30 24.57
N ASP A 133 -5.04 -16.79 25.75
CA ASP A 133 -4.16 -15.65 25.90
C ASP A 133 -2.71 -15.99 25.47
N ILE A 134 -2.27 -17.22 25.73
CA ILE A 134 -0.99 -17.75 25.26
C ILE A 134 -0.90 -17.69 23.74
N ILE A 135 -1.89 -18.19 23.00
CA ILE A 135 -1.93 -18.11 21.54
C ILE A 135 -1.87 -16.66 21.07
N ARG A 136 -2.71 -15.81 21.65
CA ARG A 136 -2.74 -14.39 21.31
C ARG A 136 -1.37 -13.75 21.52
N GLN A 137 -0.75 -13.96 22.67
CA GLN A 137 0.56 -13.38 23.00
C GLN A 137 1.66 -13.92 22.08
N VAL A 138 1.72 -15.22 21.82
CA VAL A 138 2.72 -15.84 20.93
C VAL A 138 2.58 -15.28 19.50
N PHE A 139 1.35 -15.26 18.94
CA PHE A 139 1.16 -14.81 17.56
C PHE A 139 1.22 -13.28 17.40
N GLN A 140 1.13 -12.50 18.48
CA GLN A 140 1.26 -11.05 18.45
C GLN A 140 2.62 -10.56 18.95
N HIS A 141 3.47 -11.43 19.51
CA HIS A 141 4.78 -11.04 20.03
C HIS A 141 5.63 -10.35 18.96
N ARG A 142 6.21 -9.20 19.32
CA ARG A 142 7.12 -8.43 18.46
C ARG A 142 8.49 -8.37 19.09
N PHE A 143 9.52 -8.68 18.31
CA PHE A 143 10.90 -8.68 18.77
C PHE A 143 11.50 -7.26 18.85
N GLY A 144 10.86 -6.22 18.28
CA GLY A 144 11.43 -4.88 18.23
C GLY A 144 12.76 -4.88 17.48
N GLU A 145 13.79 -4.27 18.05
CA GLU A 145 15.14 -4.23 17.48
C GLU A 145 15.93 -5.53 17.70
N ARG A 146 15.40 -6.46 18.47
CA ARG A 146 16.03 -7.73 18.79
C ARG A 146 15.81 -8.76 17.67
N THR A 147 16.85 -9.49 17.35
CA THR A 147 16.78 -10.62 16.43
C THR A 147 16.24 -11.87 17.15
N PRO A 148 15.27 -12.61 16.57
CA PRO A 148 14.79 -13.87 17.16
C PRO A 148 15.88 -14.91 17.19
N SER A 149 15.97 -15.66 18.31
CA SER A 149 16.89 -16.78 18.47
C SER A 149 16.34 -18.03 17.80
N ARG A 150 17.21 -18.96 17.40
CA ARG A 150 16.79 -20.28 16.90
C ARG A 150 15.96 -21.08 17.94
N ALA A 151 16.26 -20.89 19.21
CA ALA A 151 15.53 -21.55 20.29
C ALA A 151 14.08 -21.05 20.42
N GLU A 152 13.84 -19.74 20.24
CA GLU A 152 12.50 -19.14 20.25
C GLU A 152 11.70 -19.53 19.00
N LEU A 153 12.34 -19.64 17.84
CA LEU A 153 11.67 -20.13 16.63
C LEU A 153 11.23 -21.60 16.75
N ARG A 154 12.05 -22.45 17.39
CA ARG A 154 11.74 -23.87 17.60
C ARG A 154 10.75 -24.12 18.74
N ASP A 155 10.73 -23.26 19.75
CA ASP A 155 9.86 -23.36 20.91
C ASP A 155 9.23 -21.98 21.19
N PRO A 156 8.15 -21.63 20.47
CA PRO A 156 7.57 -20.28 20.48
C PRO A 156 7.12 -19.78 21.85
N VAL A 157 6.82 -20.68 22.80
CA VAL A 157 6.42 -20.29 24.16
C VAL A 157 7.57 -19.66 24.97
N ARG A 158 8.80 -19.73 24.49
CA ARG A 158 9.96 -19.10 25.15
C ARG A 158 9.87 -17.58 25.23
N VAL A 159 9.08 -16.94 24.36
CA VAL A 159 8.86 -15.49 24.39
C VAL A 159 7.94 -15.04 25.53
N LEU A 160 7.23 -15.98 26.15
CA LEU A 160 6.29 -15.71 27.24
C LEU A 160 7.01 -15.57 28.59
N PRO A 161 6.41 -14.83 29.55
CA PRO A 161 6.87 -14.81 30.94
C PRO A 161 6.97 -16.23 31.53
N PRO A 162 7.87 -16.47 32.51
CA PRO A 162 8.11 -17.79 33.09
C PRO A 162 6.85 -18.50 33.60
N GLU A 163 5.94 -17.77 34.24
CA GLU A 163 4.70 -18.30 34.79
C GLU A 163 3.75 -18.78 33.67
N GLN A 164 3.54 -17.98 32.64
CA GLN A 164 2.70 -18.36 31.49
C GLN A 164 3.32 -19.51 30.69
N ARG A 165 4.65 -19.57 30.64
CA ARG A 165 5.37 -20.68 30.02
C ARG A 165 5.15 -21.99 30.75
N LYS A 166 5.11 -21.98 32.11
CA LYS A 166 4.79 -23.13 32.92
C LYS A 166 3.33 -23.52 32.79
N ALA A 167 2.42 -22.57 32.72
CA ALA A 167 0.99 -22.77 32.56
C ALA A 167 0.58 -23.24 31.15
N CYS A 168 1.50 -23.21 30.15
CA CYS A 168 1.18 -23.63 28.81
C CYS A 168 0.92 -25.13 28.73
N PRO A 169 -0.28 -25.59 28.28
CA PRO A 169 -0.59 -27.01 28.13
C PRO A 169 0.44 -27.69 27.21
N ALA A 170 0.86 -28.92 27.58
CA ALA A 170 1.86 -29.66 26.82
C ALA A 170 1.43 -29.91 25.36
N ALA A 171 0.15 -30.21 25.15
CA ALA A 171 -0.43 -30.39 23.81
C ALA A 171 -0.30 -29.11 22.95
N LEU A 172 -0.68 -27.93 23.50
CA LEU A 172 -0.57 -26.67 22.83
C LEU A 172 0.89 -26.33 22.49
N ARG A 173 1.80 -26.58 23.44
CA ARG A 173 3.25 -26.37 23.20
C ARG A 173 3.78 -27.26 22.08
N ALA A 174 3.34 -28.51 22.01
CA ALA A 174 3.70 -29.43 20.93
C ALA A 174 3.14 -28.95 19.57
N GLU A 175 1.90 -28.49 19.52
CA GLU A 175 1.29 -27.93 18.33
C GLU A 175 2.04 -26.67 17.85
N LEU A 176 2.38 -25.74 18.75
CA LEU A 176 3.18 -24.55 18.40
C LEU A 176 4.56 -24.93 17.84
N ARG A 177 5.25 -25.90 18.46
CA ARG A 177 6.53 -26.40 17.97
C ARG A 177 6.42 -27.05 16.59
N SER A 178 5.29 -27.71 16.31
CA SER A 178 5.07 -28.37 15.03
C SER A 178 5.09 -27.41 13.85
N LEU A 179 4.77 -26.12 14.03
CA LEU A 179 4.83 -25.12 12.97
C LEU A 179 6.26 -24.86 12.45
N ALA A 180 7.26 -25.02 13.31
CA ALA A 180 8.69 -24.86 12.98
C ALA A 180 9.40 -26.17 12.65
N GLN A 181 8.67 -27.31 12.71
CA GLN A 181 9.23 -28.61 12.40
C GLN A 181 9.64 -28.70 10.92
N ASP A 182 10.77 -29.34 10.63
CA ASP A 182 11.31 -29.52 9.29
C ASP A 182 11.54 -28.19 8.51
N ALA A 183 11.77 -27.10 9.26
CA ALA A 183 12.08 -25.81 8.69
C ALA A 183 13.48 -25.83 8.01
N PRO A 184 13.58 -25.44 6.74
CA PRO A 184 14.86 -25.43 6.04
C PRO A 184 15.86 -24.44 6.64
N GLY A 185 17.15 -24.83 6.67
CA GLY A 185 18.22 -23.99 7.24
C GLY A 185 18.30 -22.59 6.62
N TRP A 186 18.14 -22.50 5.29
CA TRP A 186 18.17 -21.23 4.57
C TRP A 186 17.00 -20.30 4.94
N VAL A 187 15.83 -20.85 5.27
CA VAL A 187 14.69 -20.06 5.78
C VAL A 187 14.97 -19.57 7.19
N LEU A 188 15.44 -20.46 8.08
CA LEU A 188 15.79 -20.08 9.44
C LEU A 188 16.84 -18.97 9.49
N GLU A 189 17.79 -18.97 8.57
CA GLU A 189 18.79 -17.90 8.47
C GLU A 189 18.14 -16.59 7.98
N ALA A 190 17.28 -16.66 6.97
CA ALA A 190 16.57 -15.48 6.46
C ALA A 190 15.67 -14.81 7.52
N LEU A 191 15.15 -15.57 8.50
CA LEU A 191 14.32 -15.06 9.59
C LEU A 191 15.12 -14.38 10.73
N ARG A 192 16.45 -14.46 10.72
CA ARG A 192 17.30 -13.84 11.74
C ARG A 192 17.55 -12.36 11.45
N ALA A 193 16.49 -11.57 11.61
CA ALA A 193 16.52 -10.11 11.48
C ALA A 193 15.63 -9.45 12.56
N PRO A 194 15.89 -8.20 12.95
CA PRO A 194 15.02 -7.46 13.84
C PRO A 194 13.69 -7.09 13.18
N GLY A 195 12.75 -6.54 13.97
CA GLY A 195 11.48 -6.01 13.48
C GLY A 195 10.40 -7.06 13.20
N HIS A 196 10.66 -8.33 13.47
CA HIS A 196 9.69 -9.40 13.21
C HIS A 196 8.57 -9.51 14.24
N CYS A 197 7.42 -10.02 13.78
CA CYS A 197 6.35 -10.56 14.60
C CYS A 197 6.44 -12.09 14.60
N LEU A 198 6.47 -12.72 15.77
CA LEU A 198 6.64 -14.19 15.90
C LEU A 198 5.56 -14.95 15.13
N GLY A 199 4.29 -14.51 15.18
CA GLY A 199 3.23 -15.17 14.43
C GLY A 199 3.47 -15.18 12.92
N ASN A 200 4.04 -14.10 12.35
CA ASN A 200 4.43 -14.08 10.94
C ASN A 200 5.56 -15.08 10.66
N LEU A 201 6.53 -15.20 11.59
CA LEU A 201 7.63 -16.17 11.47
C LEU A 201 7.09 -17.61 11.49
N LEU A 202 6.17 -17.92 12.40
CA LEU A 202 5.56 -19.26 12.51
C LEU A 202 4.77 -19.65 11.26
N LEU A 203 3.99 -18.71 10.70
CA LEU A 203 3.31 -18.92 9.42
C LEU A 203 4.32 -19.17 8.29
N THR A 204 5.38 -18.38 8.23
CA THR A 204 6.46 -18.54 7.24
C THR A 204 7.09 -19.92 7.35
N LEU A 205 7.46 -20.34 8.55
CA LEU A 205 8.07 -21.65 8.78
C LEU A 205 7.15 -22.79 8.34
N ALA A 206 5.84 -22.70 8.67
CA ALA A 206 4.84 -23.68 8.25
C ALA A 206 4.66 -23.73 6.72
N VAL A 207 4.69 -22.58 6.03
CA VAL A 207 4.58 -22.48 4.56
C VAL A 207 5.81 -23.07 3.87
N PHE A 208 7.01 -22.79 4.39
CA PHE A 208 8.26 -23.25 3.79
C PHE A 208 8.68 -24.66 4.22
N ARG A 209 7.86 -25.36 5.03
CA ARG A 209 8.16 -26.72 5.45
C ARG A 209 8.50 -27.62 4.27
N GLY A 210 9.68 -28.25 4.32
CA GLY A 210 10.15 -29.19 3.30
C GLY A 210 10.67 -28.56 2.00
N ILE A 211 10.67 -27.24 1.87
CA ILE A 211 11.21 -26.55 0.68
C ILE A 211 12.75 -26.41 0.83
N ARG A 212 13.48 -27.37 0.33
CA ARG A 212 14.94 -27.48 0.54
C ARG A 212 15.77 -26.42 -0.21
N THR A 213 15.26 -25.94 -1.35
CA THR A 213 15.97 -24.97 -2.22
C THR A 213 15.26 -23.60 -2.20
N PRO A 214 16.00 -22.48 -2.33
CA PRO A 214 15.42 -21.13 -2.37
C PRO A 214 14.52 -20.93 -3.59
N ARG A 215 13.21 -21.07 -3.42
CA ARG A 215 12.16 -20.77 -4.41
C ARG A 215 10.88 -20.28 -3.75
N ALA A 216 10.00 -19.65 -4.52
CA ALA A 216 8.68 -19.30 -4.04
C ALA A 216 7.85 -20.59 -3.75
N PRO A 217 7.09 -20.61 -2.65
CA PRO A 217 6.14 -21.66 -2.36
C PRO A 217 5.05 -21.73 -3.43
N THR A 218 4.65 -22.93 -3.80
CA THR A 218 3.46 -23.18 -4.62
C THR A 218 2.19 -22.89 -3.81
N LEU A 219 1.05 -22.72 -4.49
CA LEU A 219 -0.24 -22.52 -3.81
C LEU A 219 -0.56 -23.67 -2.84
N ALA A 220 -0.29 -24.91 -3.24
CA ALA A 220 -0.53 -26.08 -2.37
C ALA A 220 0.34 -26.05 -1.11
N GLU A 221 1.59 -25.59 -1.20
CA GLU A 221 2.49 -25.44 -0.05
C GLU A 221 2.03 -24.30 0.88
N VAL A 222 1.62 -23.16 0.30
CA VAL A 222 1.03 -22.05 1.06
C VAL A 222 -0.20 -22.53 1.81
N GLU A 223 -1.18 -23.16 1.13
CA GLU A 223 -2.42 -23.62 1.77
C GLU A 223 -2.16 -24.66 2.83
N ARG A 224 -1.23 -25.58 2.62
CA ARG A 224 -0.83 -26.58 3.63
C ARG A 224 -0.26 -25.92 4.88
N GLY A 225 0.64 -24.95 4.72
CA GLY A 225 1.21 -24.20 5.84
C GLY A 225 0.16 -23.39 6.60
N LEU A 226 -0.74 -22.73 5.87
CA LEU A 226 -1.83 -21.96 6.45
C LEU A 226 -2.84 -22.88 7.18
N ALA A 227 -3.15 -24.05 6.65
CA ALA A 227 -4.02 -25.03 7.31
C ALA A 227 -3.40 -25.55 8.62
N ALA A 228 -2.08 -25.77 8.64
CA ALA A 228 -1.38 -26.15 9.86
C ALA A 228 -1.47 -25.04 10.93
N ALA A 229 -1.22 -23.78 10.54
CA ALA A 229 -1.34 -22.64 11.44
C ALA A 229 -2.79 -22.41 11.92
N ALA A 230 -3.78 -22.51 11.02
CA ALA A 230 -5.21 -22.40 11.36
C ALA A 230 -5.61 -23.42 12.42
N ARG A 231 -5.14 -24.66 12.30
CA ARG A 231 -5.39 -25.71 13.31
C ARG A 231 -4.83 -25.32 14.67
N VAL A 232 -3.59 -24.85 14.74
CA VAL A 232 -2.96 -24.42 16.00
C VAL A 232 -3.71 -23.24 16.61
N ILE A 233 -4.11 -22.28 15.79
CA ILE A 233 -4.87 -21.09 16.23
C ILE A 233 -6.30 -21.45 16.64
N GLY A 234 -6.88 -22.54 16.11
CA GLY A 234 -8.30 -22.89 16.29
C GLY A 234 -9.23 -22.13 15.33
N ALA A 235 -8.71 -21.68 14.17
CA ALA A 235 -9.54 -21.15 13.10
C ALA A 235 -10.15 -22.29 12.27
N PRO A 236 -11.39 -22.13 11.73
CA PRO A 236 -12.03 -23.18 10.94
C PRO A 236 -11.18 -23.57 9.72
N ALA A 237 -11.07 -24.87 9.47
CA ALA A 237 -10.27 -25.39 8.37
C ALA A 237 -10.81 -24.87 7.02
N GLY A 238 -9.92 -24.41 6.15
CA GLY A 238 -10.30 -23.93 4.83
C GLY A 238 -11.13 -22.63 4.81
N SER A 239 -11.12 -21.86 5.89
CA SER A 239 -11.83 -20.58 5.97
C SER A 239 -11.03 -19.39 5.43
N VAL A 240 -9.71 -19.50 5.30
CA VAL A 240 -8.82 -18.40 4.91
C VAL A 240 -8.03 -18.78 3.67
N HIS A 241 -8.21 -18.01 2.61
CA HIS A 241 -7.53 -18.20 1.35
C HIS A 241 -6.77 -16.92 0.94
N PRO A 242 -5.46 -16.97 0.71
CA PRO A 242 -4.78 -15.87 0.02
C PRO A 242 -5.37 -15.72 -1.39
N ALA A 243 -5.51 -14.49 -1.87
CA ALA A 243 -6.03 -14.25 -3.22
C ALA A 243 -5.18 -14.97 -4.29
N THR A 244 -3.86 -15.02 -4.08
CA THR A 244 -2.89 -15.73 -4.91
C THR A 244 -1.69 -16.17 -4.09
N ALA A 245 -0.93 -17.15 -4.57
CA ALA A 245 0.39 -17.49 -4.06
C ALA A 245 1.54 -16.83 -4.86
N SER A 246 1.21 -16.06 -5.91
CA SER A 246 2.21 -15.36 -6.73
C SER A 246 2.67 -14.08 -6.03
N PRO A 247 3.95 -13.95 -5.68
CA PRO A 247 4.48 -12.71 -5.10
C PRO A 247 4.28 -11.54 -6.07
N GLY A 248 3.91 -10.38 -5.54
CA GLY A 248 3.67 -9.19 -6.35
C GLY A 248 3.96 -7.91 -5.57
N THR A 249 4.40 -6.88 -6.29
CA THR A 249 4.61 -5.53 -5.77
C THR A 249 3.51 -4.61 -6.25
N LEU A 250 2.91 -3.86 -5.34
CA LEU A 250 1.88 -2.89 -5.67
C LEU A 250 2.51 -1.64 -6.28
N ILE A 251 1.96 -1.19 -7.40
CA ILE A 251 2.42 0.00 -8.14
C ILE A 251 1.31 1.03 -8.11
N TYR A 252 1.63 2.23 -7.65
CA TYR A 252 0.74 3.39 -7.60
C TYR A 252 1.03 4.33 -8.75
N GLU A 253 -0.01 4.75 -9.44
CA GLU A 253 0.03 5.84 -10.43
C GLU A 253 -0.76 7.02 -9.86
N TYR A 254 -0.11 8.18 -9.76
CA TYR A 254 -0.69 9.39 -9.23
C TYR A 254 -1.24 10.31 -10.33
N ALA A 255 -2.14 11.22 -9.98
CA ALA A 255 -2.79 12.13 -10.92
C ALA A 255 -1.79 13.07 -11.66
N ASN A 256 -0.64 13.33 -11.07
CA ASN A 256 0.46 14.11 -11.70
C ASN A 256 1.35 13.27 -12.63
N GLY A 257 1.05 11.97 -12.83
CA GLY A 257 1.81 11.08 -13.70
C GLY A 257 3.00 10.39 -13.03
N VAL A 258 3.31 10.68 -11.77
CA VAL A 258 4.33 9.95 -11.00
C VAL A 258 3.88 8.53 -10.75
N VAL A 259 4.80 7.58 -10.83
CA VAL A 259 4.58 6.17 -10.51
C VAL A 259 5.49 5.78 -9.36
N ALA A 260 4.95 5.05 -8.38
CA ALA A 260 5.70 4.59 -7.20
C ALA A 260 5.43 3.11 -6.93
N ALA A 261 6.48 2.35 -6.66
CA ALA A 261 6.40 0.94 -6.29
C ALA A 261 6.48 0.75 -4.77
N GLY A 262 5.71 -0.21 -4.24
CA GLY A 262 5.67 -0.58 -2.82
C GLY A 262 4.59 0.13 -2.01
N GLN A 263 3.83 -0.66 -1.25
CA GLN A 263 2.75 -0.17 -0.38
C GLN A 263 3.29 0.68 0.78
N ALA A 264 4.30 0.19 1.48
CA ALA A 264 4.88 0.86 2.64
C ALA A 264 5.48 2.22 2.27
N ARG A 265 6.00 2.36 1.04
CA ARG A 265 6.48 3.61 0.50
C ARG A 265 5.34 4.58 0.20
N ALA A 266 4.30 4.12 -0.52
CA ALA A 266 3.18 4.96 -0.90
C ALA A 266 2.49 5.59 0.32
N ALA A 267 2.35 4.85 1.41
CA ALA A 267 1.81 5.34 2.67
C ALA A 267 2.67 6.43 3.34
N ARG A 268 3.98 6.45 3.08
CA ARG A 268 4.92 7.45 3.65
C ARG A 268 5.15 8.65 2.75
N ALA A 269 5.11 8.44 1.43
CA ALA A 269 5.34 9.48 0.44
C ALA A 269 4.08 10.33 0.28
N ARG A 270 4.00 11.45 0.98
CA ARG A 270 2.91 12.44 0.85
C ARG A 270 3.02 13.15 -0.49
N ARG A 271 2.45 12.54 -1.53
CA ARG A 271 2.57 13.06 -2.91
C ARG A 271 1.81 14.35 -3.17
N GLY A 272 0.92 14.78 -2.27
CA GLY A 272 0.11 15.97 -2.44
C GLY A 272 -0.81 15.90 -3.67
N CYS A 273 -1.15 14.69 -4.15
CA CYS A 273 -2.07 14.47 -5.26
C CYS A 273 -2.73 13.10 -5.15
N ALA A 274 -3.93 12.98 -5.72
CA ALA A 274 -4.74 11.78 -5.64
C ALA A 274 -4.08 10.58 -6.34
N VAL A 275 -4.29 9.39 -5.79
CA VAL A 275 -3.96 8.13 -6.45
C VAL A 275 -4.96 7.88 -7.59
N GLN A 276 -4.48 7.91 -8.82
CA GLN A 276 -5.30 7.69 -10.01
C GLN A 276 -5.59 6.22 -10.22
N ARG A 277 -4.57 5.37 -10.10
CA ARG A 277 -4.65 3.93 -10.37
C ARG A 277 -3.62 3.16 -9.56
N VAL A 278 -3.95 1.89 -9.29
CA VAL A 278 -2.98 0.90 -8.80
C VAL A 278 -2.96 -0.32 -9.72
N ARG A 279 -1.83 -1.00 -9.76
CA ARG A 279 -1.64 -2.26 -10.45
C ARG A 279 -0.68 -3.14 -9.66
N ILE A 280 -0.63 -4.41 -9.97
CA ILE A 280 0.30 -5.35 -9.32
C ILE A 280 1.32 -5.82 -10.36
N SER A 281 2.60 -5.68 -10.04
CA SER A 281 3.69 -6.30 -10.77
C SER A 281 3.98 -7.66 -10.15
N PHE A 282 3.52 -8.75 -10.78
CA PHE A 282 3.72 -10.11 -10.28
C PHE A 282 5.06 -10.68 -10.74
N ALA A 283 5.70 -11.48 -9.88
CA ALA A 283 6.96 -12.18 -10.16
C ALA A 283 6.83 -13.35 -11.16
N GLY A 284 5.73 -13.42 -11.86
CA GLY A 284 5.41 -14.44 -12.87
C GLY A 284 3.96 -14.32 -13.30
N ALA A 285 3.44 -15.28 -14.04
CA ALA A 285 2.02 -15.32 -14.39
C ALA A 285 1.18 -15.57 -13.13
N PRO A 286 0.36 -14.61 -12.67
CA PRO A 286 -0.42 -14.78 -11.47
C PRO A 286 -1.55 -15.78 -11.67
N ARG A 287 -1.79 -16.62 -10.67
CA ARG A 287 -2.93 -17.52 -10.62
C ARG A 287 -3.71 -17.25 -9.34
N ALA A 288 -4.99 -16.93 -9.50
CA ALA A 288 -5.87 -16.82 -8.35
C ALA A 288 -6.04 -18.16 -7.64
N ASN A 289 -6.34 -18.11 -6.37
CA ASN A 289 -6.65 -19.30 -5.59
C ASN A 289 -7.98 -19.93 -6.07
N PRO A 290 -7.99 -21.16 -6.62
CA PRO A 290 -9.20 -21.80 -7.15
C PRO A 290 -10.30 -21.98 -6.10
N ARG A 291 -9.92 -22.21 -4.82
CA ARG A 291 -10.89 -22.37 -3.73
C ARG A 291 -11.59 -21.05 -3.43
N LEU A 292 -10.87 -19.93 -3.47
CA LEU A 292 -11.47 -18.60 -3.34
C LEU A 292 -12.42 -18.31 -4.50
N LEU A 293 -12.01 -18.60 -5.75
CA LEU A 293 -12.87 -18.42 -6.93
C LEU A 293 -14.16 -19.24 -6.84
N GLU A 294 -14.05 -20.47 -6.38
CA GLU A 294 -15.22 -21.35 -6.19
C GLU A 294 -16.14 -20.85 -5.08
N ALA A 295 -15.55 -20.42 -3.94
CA ALA A 295 -16.31 -19.80 -2.85
C ALA A 295 -17.08 -18.56 -3.33
N LEU A 296 -16.44 -17.69 -4.12
CA LEU A 296 -17.08 -16.49 -4.69
C LEU A 296 -18.24 -16.82 -5.62
N ARG A 297 -18.08 -17.82 -6.50
CA ARG A 297 -19.17 -18.26 -7.41
C ARG A 297 -20.37 -18.85 -6.68
N ARG A 298 -20.14 -19.48 -5.52
CA ARG A 298 -21.18 -20.15 -4.73
C ARG A 298 -21.69 -19.35 -3.55
N ALA A 299 -21.13 -18.18 -3.26
CA ALA A 299 -21.51 -17.34 -2.14
C ALA A 299 -23.01 -16.96 -2.23
N ASP A 300 -23.63 -16.82 -1.07
CA ASP A 300 -24.96 -16.23 -0.89
C ASP A 300 -24.82 -14.74 -0.49
N LEU A 301 -23.67 -14.39 0.12
CA LEU A 301 -23.29 -13.04 0.50
C LEU A 301 -21.80 -12.82 0.25
N ILE A 302 -21.46 -11.69 -0.39
CA ILE A 302 -20.08 -11.22 -0.54
C ILE A 302 -19.95 -9.88 0.18
N VAL A 303 -19.02 -9.80 1.14
CA VAL A 303 -18.74 -8.60 1.92
C VAL A 303 -17.34 -8.09 1.58
N TYR A 304 -17.25 -6.87 1.15
CA TYR A 304 -15.99 -6.13 1.05
C TYR A 304 -15.77 -5.44 2.39
N ALA A 305 -14.80 -5.92 3.15
CA ALA A 305 -14.53 -5.39 4.48
C ALA A 305 -14.01 -3.93 4.41
N PRO A 306 -14.30 -3.10 5.42
CA PRO A 306 -13.62 -1.82 5.55
C PRO A 306 -12.12 -2.04 5.70
N GLY A 307 -11.33 -1.19 5.08
CA GLY A 307 -9.87 -1.29 5.05
C GLY A 307 -9.27 -0.41 3.95
N SER A 308 -7.98 -0.47 3.80
CA SER A 308 -7.26 0.29 2.77
C SER A 308 -7.76 -0.05 1.37
N LEU A 309 -8.22 0.99 0.65
CA LEU A 309 -8.77 0.83 -0.69
C LEU A 309 -7.72 0.26 -1.66
N TYR A 310 -6.60 0.98 -1.77
CA TYR A 310 -5.57 0.69 -2.77
C TYR A 310 -4.63 -0.42 -2.34
N SER A 311 -4.32 -0.51 -1.05
CA SER A 311 -3.31 -1.46 -0.56
C SER A 311 -3.88 -2.79 -0.07
N SER A 312 -5.18 -2.88 0.24
CA SER A 312 -5.78 -4.11 0.76
C SER A 312 -6.90 -4.67 -0.11
N MET A 313 -7.86 -3.83 -0.53
CA MET A 313 -9.04 -4.31 -1.24
C MET A 313 -8.78 -4.48 -2.74
N LEU A 314 -8.27 -3.44 -3.40
CA LEU A 314 -8.00 -3.50 -4.84
C LEU A 314 -7.02 -4.62 -5.22
N PRO A 315 -5.95 -4.93 -4.47
CA PRO A 315 -5.09 -6.06 -4.80
C PRO A 315 -5.80 -7.41 -4.86
N VAL A 316 -6.81 -7.63 -4.02
CA VAL A 316 -7.64 -8.85 -4.09
C VAL A 316 -8.43 -8.87 -5.40
N LEU A 317 -9.07 -7.75 -5.76
CA LEU A 317 -9.88 -7.63 -6.98
C LEU A 317 -9.04 -7.66 -8.26
N LEU A 318 -7.83 -7.14 -8.21
CA LEU A 318 -6.88 -7.13 -9.35
C LEU A 318 -6.20 -8.49 -9.56
N THR A 319 -6.41 -9.45 -8.65
CA THR A 319 -5.98 -10.83 -8.88
C THR A 319 -6.85 -11.46 -9.99
N PRO A 320 -6.25 -11.98 -11.09
CA PRO A 320 -6.99 -12.46 -12.25
C PRO A 320 -8.07 -13.50 -11.89
N GLY A 321 -9.27 -13.34 -12.42
CA GLY A 321 -10.41 -14.25 -12.22
C GLY A 321 -11.27 -13.93 -11.00
N VAL A 322 -10.83 -13.06 -10.07
CA VAL A 322 -11.62 -12.72 -8.87
C VAL A 322 -12.86 -11.91 -9.24
N VAL A 323 -12.69 -10.85 -10.02
CA VAL A 323 -13.81 -9.99 -10.47
C VAL A 323 -14.81 -10.77 -11.30
N GLU A 324 -14.33 -11.61 -12.20
CA GLU A 324 -15.16 -12.48 -13.03
C GLU A 324 -15.97 -13.46 -12.18
N ALA A 325 -15.36 -14.06 -11.14
CA ALA A 325 -16.06 -14.95 -10.20
C ALA A 325 -17.15 -14.22 -9.42
N ILE A 326 -16.89 -12.97 -8.99
CA ILE A 326 -17.87 -12.13 -8.31
C ILE A 326 -19.05 -11.78 -9.24
N ARG A 327 -18.76 -11.35 -10.46
CA ARG A 327 -19.79 -10.94 -11.45
C ARG A 327 -20.62 -12.10 -11.96
N SER A 328 -20.02 -13.27 -12.10
CA SER A 328 -20.74 -14.49 -12.50
C SER A 328 -21.75 -14.92 -11.45
N ASN A 329 -21.53 -14.58 -10.19
CA ASN A 329 -22.47 -14.84 -9.11
C ASN A 329 -23.53 -13.71 -9.02
N ARG A 330 -24.64 -13.91 -9.72
CA ARG A 330 -25.79 -12.97 -9.70
C ARG A 330 -26.71 -13.16 -8.51
N ARG A 331 -26.56 -14.25 -7.74
CA ARG A 331 -27.39 -14.58 -6.60
C ARG A 331 -26.94 -13.90 -5.31
N ALA A 332 -25.63 -13.76 -5.13
CA ALA A 332 -25.07 -13.19 -3.92
C ALA A 332 -25.45 -11.72 -3.76
N VAL A 333 -25.83 -11.34 -2.55
CA VAL A 333 -25.84 -9.93 -2.13
C VAL A 333 -24.42 -9.46 -1.94
N LYS A 334 -24.07 -8.30 -2.46
CA LYS A 334 -22.72 -7.75 -2.44
C LYS A 334 -22.68 -6.44 -1.66
N ILE A 335 -22.09 -6.47 -0.46
CA ILE A 335 -22.07 -5.34 0.49
C ILE A 335 -20.67 -4.76 0.59
N LEU A 336 -20.51 -3.48 0.25
CA LEU A 336 -19.31 -2.72 0.50
C LEU A 336 -19.37 -2.06 1.88
N GLY A 337 -18.50 -2.45 2.80
CA GLY A 337 -18.27 -1.72 4.06
C GLY A 337 -17.39 -0.50 3.82
N ALA A 338 -17.95 0.69 3.94
CA ALA A 338 -17.18 1.92 3.80
C ALA A 338 -16.26 2.15 5.02
N ASN A 339 -15.10 2.75 4.79
CA ASN A 339 -14.20 3.16 5.86
C ASN A 339 -14.85 4.26 6.72
N LEU A 340 -14.49 4.31 8.01
CA LEU A 340 -14.89 5.40 8.92
C LEU A 340 -14.11 6.68 8.63
N TRP A 341 -12.82 6.52 8.37
CA TRP A 341 -11.84 7.60 8.25
C TRP A 341 -11.14 7.59 6.91
N ILE A 342 -10.80 8.78 6.47
CA ILE A 342 -9.87 9.00 5.37
C ILE A 342 -8.52 8.40 5.73
N GLN A 343 -7.89 7.73 4.77
CA GLN A 343 -6.57 7.14 4.92
C GLN A 343 -5.53 7.98 4.19
N GLU A 344 -4.54 8.42 4.94
CA GLU A 344 -3.42 9.20 4.44
C GLU A 344 -2.65 8.41 3.37
N GLY A 345 -2.31 9.08 2.26
CA GLY A 345 -1.64 8.49 1.11
C GLY A 345 -2.53 7.62 0.22
N GLU A 346 -3.82 7.46 0.56
CA GLU A 346 -4.77 6.68 -0.25
C GLU A 346 -6.03 7.48 -0.61
N THR A 347 -6.80 7.92 0.38
CA THR A 347 -8.11 8.57 0.19
C THR A 347 -8.14 9.99 0.73
N ASP A 348 -7.01 10.54 1.06
CA ASP A 348 -6.81 11.86 1.66
C ASP A 348 -6.94 13.02 0.67
N MET A 349 -6.90 12.74 -0.63
CA MET A 349 -7.06 13.75 -1.68
C MET A 349 -8.12 13.38 -2.70
N SER A 350 -9.16 14.20 -2.80
CA SER A 350 -10.23 14.05 -3.78
C SER A 350 -9.81 14.57 -5.16
N PHE A 351 -10.26 13.87 -6.22
CA PHE A 351 -10.14 14.37 -7.59
C PHE A 351 -11.04 15.58 -7.91
N ARG A 352 -12.04 15.82 -7.07
CA ARG A 352 -13.03 16.89 -7.26
C ARG A 352 -12.64 18.16 -6.52
N GLU A 353 -11.99 17.98 -5.37
CA GLU A 353 -11.64 19.09 -4.48
C GLU A 353 -10.40 18.70 -3.67
N GLU A 354 -9.25 19.25 -4.05
CA GLU A 354 -7.95 18.89 -3.48
C GLU A 354 -7.83 19.17 -1.97
N SER A 355 -8.68 20.08 -1.45
CA SER A 355 -8.66 20.48 -0.04
C SER A 355 -9.29 19.46 0.90
N ARG A 356 -9.88 18.38 0.39
CA ARG A 356 -10.53 17.34 1.20
C ARG A 356 -10.22 15.93 0.72
N GLY A 357 -10.47 14.96 1.56
CA GLY A 357 -10.41 13.56 1.21
C GLY A 357 -11.70 13.05 0.50
N PHE A 358 -11.73 11.76 0.25
CA PHE A 358 -12.82 11.09 -0.45
C PHE A 358 -14.14 11.13 0.32
N TRP A 359 -15.21 11.25 -0.43
CA TRP A 359 -16.55 10.84 -0.01
C TRP A 359 -16.84 9.39 -0.45
N VAL A 360 -17.96 8.81 0.04
CA VAL A 360 -18.30 7.42 -0.27
C VAL A 360 -18.47 7.19 -1.77
N SER A 361 -19.07 8.15 -2.52
CA SER A 361 -19.15 8.01 -3.98
C SER A 361 -17.80 7.96 -4.66
N GLU A 362 -16.80 8.71 -4.17
CA GLU A 362 -15.45 8.74 -4.73
C GLU A 362 -14.68 7.44 -4.42
N LEU A 363 -14.96 6.84 -3.24
CA LEU A 363 -14.49 5.49 -2.92
C LEU A 363 -15.00 4.48 -3.95
N ILE A 364 -16.30 4.50 -4.27
CA ILE A 364 -16.90 3.61 -5.28
C ILE A 364 -16.34 3.90 -6.68
N GLU A 365 -16.20 5.17 -7.06
CA GLU A 365 -15.59 5.55 -8.34
C GLU A 365 -14.13 5.10 -8.47
N ALA A 366 -13.39 5.08 -7.37
CA ALA A 366 -12.02 4.57 -7.36
C ALA A 366 -11.97 3.07 -7.69
N TYR A 367 -12.91 2.26 -7.19
CA TYR A 367 -13.07 0.89 -7.68
C TYR A 367 -13.32 0.86 -9.19
N GLY A 368 -14.22 1.72 -9.69
CA GLY A 368 -14.54 1.81 -11.10
C GLY A 368 -13.35 2.14 -11.99
N ARG A 369 -12.44 3.01 -11.53
CA ARG A 369 -11.21 3.37 -12.26
C ARG A 369 -10.18 2.24 -12.31
N ASN A 370 -10.16 1.39 -11.31
CA ASN A 370 -9.11 0.37 -11.11
C ASN A 370 -9.53 -1.03 -11.59
N VAL A 371 -10.81 -1.37 -11.45
CA VAL A 371 -11.28 -2.72 -11.77
C VAL A 371 -11.70 -2.79 -13.25
N PRO A 372 -11.22 -3.78 -14.02
CA PRO A 372 -11.65 -3.98 -15.40
C PRO A 372 -13.17 -4.07 -15.51
N GLY A 373 -13.76 -3.31 -16.43
CA GLY A 373 -15.22 -3.26 -16.62
C GLY A 373 -15.99 -2.45 -15.58
N GLY A 374 -15.31 -1.68 -14.72
CA GLY A 374 -15.93 -0.73 -13.78
C GLY A 374 -16.61 -1.40 -12.59
N ILE A 375 -17.60 -0.72 -11.98
CA ILE A 375 -18.27 -1.19 -10.77
C ILE A 375 -19.48 -2.10 -11.03
N ALA A 376 -19.92 -2.25 -12.25
CA ALA A 376 -21.11 -3.03 -12.58
C ALA A 376 -21.01 -4.47 -12.03
N GLY A 377 -21.98 -4.87 -11.24
CA GLY A 377 -22.05 -6.20 -10.62
C GLY A 377 -21.06 -6.46 -9.49
N LEU A 378 -20.36 -5.42 -9.00
CA LEU A 378 -19.46 -5.54 -7.84
C LEU A 378 -20.18 -5.25 -6.52
N PHE A 379 -21.07 -4.25 -6.49
CA PHE A 379 -21.74 -3.80 -5.27
C PHE A 379 -23.23 -3.66 -5.49
N ASP A 380 -24.05 -4.14 -4.55
CA ASP A 380 -25.47 -3.89 -4.48
C ASP A 380 -25.77 -2.82 -3.41
N VAL A 381 -25.02 -2.87 -2.29
CA VAL A 381 -25.19 -2.00 -1.14
C VAL A 381 -23.84 -1.43 -0.71
N VAL A 382 -23.80 -0.18 -0.29
CA VAL A 382 -22.73 0.37 0.53
C VAL A 382 -23.23 0.65 1.93
N LEU A 383 -22.58 0.05 2.93
CA LEU A 383 -22.85 0.22 4.34
C LEU A 383 -21.86 1.25 4.91
N ALA A 384 -22.36 2.43 5.24
CA ALA A 384 -21.60 3.55 5.76
C ALA A 384 -21.95 3.85 7.22
N THR A 385 -21.01 4.44 7.96
CA THR A 385 -21.27 4.84 9.34
C THR A 385 -21.97 6.18 9.42
N SER A 386 -23.04 6.26 10.24
CA SER A 386 -23.67 7.52 10.57
C SER A 386 -22.75 8.36 11.47
N LEU A 387 -22.48 9.58 11.04
CA LEU A 387 -21.70 10.55 11.81
C LEU A 387 -22.57 11.30 12.83
N ASP A 388 -23.89 11.22 12.74
CA ASP A 388 -24.83 11.92 13.62
C ASP A 388 -24.72 11.44 15.09
N THR A 389 -24.21 10.23 15.29
CA THR A 389 -24.09 9.60 16.62
C THR A 389 -22.67 9.66 17.18
N VAL A 390 -21.70 10.16 16.40
CA VAL A 390 -20.31 10.34 16.86
C VAL A 390 -20.24 11.60 17.74
N PRO A 391 -19.74 11.50 18.99
CA PRO A 391 -19.56 12.67 19.84
C PRO A 391 -18.69 13.73 19.17
N GLY A 392 -19.13 14.99 19.20
CA GLY A 392 -18.39 16.09 18.57
C GLY A 392 -16.99 16.32 19.13
N SER A 393 -16.75 15.96 20.39
CA SER A 393 -15.40 15.96 21.00
C SER A 393 -14.44 14.99 20.30
N ILE A 394 -14.94 13.83 19.92
CA ILE A 394 -14.15 12.82 19.21
C ILE A 394 -13.80 13.33 17.81
N ILE A 395 -14.81 13.82 17.04
CA ILE A 395 -14.56 14.40 15.71
C ILE A 395 -13.53 15.53 15.78
N ARG A 396 -13.61 16.37 16.80
CA ARG A 396 -12.66 17.47 17.02
C ARG A 396 -11.24 16.95 17.30
N ASN A 397 -11.08 15.96 18.18
CA ASN A 397 -9.78 15.38 18.49
C ASN A 397 -9.13 14.77 17.26
N TYR A 398 -9.92 14.07 16.43
CA TYR A 398 -9.43 13.52 15.17
C TYR A 398 -9.02 14.60 14.17
N ALA A 399 -9.80 15.68 14.06
CA ALA A 399 -9.44 16.81 13.20
C ALA A 399 -8.10 17.45 13.62
N LEU A 400 -7.83 17.55 14.93
CA LEU A 400 -6.53 18.02 15.45
C LEU A 400 -5.37 17.08 15.08
N GLU A 401 -5.64 15.80 14.90
CA GLU A 401 -4.66 14.81 14.43
C GLU A 401 -4.61 14.71 12.89
N GLY A 402 -5.30 15.60 12.17
CA GLY A 402 -5.38 15.59 10.70
C GLY A 402 -6.23 14.44 10.14
N LYS A 403 -7.03 13.78 10.96
CA LYS A 403 -7.90 12.67 10.56
C LYS A 403 -9.32 13.19 10.31
N HIS A 404 -9.88 12.87 9.15
CA HIS A 404 -11.22 13.29 8.76
C HIS A 404 -12.11 12.08 8.48
N PRO A 405 -13.43 12.15 8.81
CA PRO A 405 -14.36 11.08 8.49
C PRO A 405 -14.68 11.05 7.00
N ILE A 406 -15.06 9.87 6.49
CA ILE A 406 -15.61 9.72 5.15
C ILE A 406 -17.11 10.04 5.19
N HIS A 407 -17.54 11.04 4.42
CA HIS A 407 -18.93 11.47 4.35
C HIS A 407 -19.72 10.70 3.30
N LEU A 408 -20.96 10.33 3.64
CA LEU A 408 -21.89 9.69 2.72
C LEU A 408 -22.65 10.73 1.89
N ASP A 409 -22.38 10.78 0.59
CA ASP A 409 -23.09 11.58 -0.41
C ASP A 409 -24.16 10.72 -1.13
N ARG A 410 -25.28 10.47 -0.44
CA ARG A 410 -26.36 9.52 -0.81
C ARG A 410 -26.80 9.61 -2.26
N THR A 411 -27.09 10.82 -2.73
CA THR A 411 -27.61 11.05 -4.10
C THR A 411 -26.61 10.56 -5.16
N ARG A 412 -25.33 10.81 -4.95
CA ARG A 412 -24.28 10.37 -5.88
C ARG A 412 -24.05 8.87 -5.81
N VAL A 413 -24.04 8.30 -4.61
CA VAL A 413 -23.94 6.84 -4.43
C VAL A 413 -25.09 6.14 -5.14
N ALA A 414 -26.34 6.63 -4.96
CA ALA A 414 -27.50 6.09 -5.65
C ALA A 414 -27.41 6.23 -7.17
N ALA A 415 -26.89 7.36 -7.67
CA ALA A 415 -26.66 7.57 -9.10
C ALA A 415 -25.62 6.61 -9.71
N LEU A 416 -24.72 6.06 -8.90
CA LEU A 416 -23.78 4.99 -9.29
C LEU A 416 -24.43 3.60 -9.32
N GLY A 417 -25.74 3.49 -9.00
CA GLY A 417 -26.47 2.22 -8.97
C GLY A 417 -26.23 1.38 -7.71
N VAL A 418 -25.66 1.97 -6.66
CA VAL A 418 -25.38 1.32 -5.37
C VAL A 418 -26.35 1.87 -4.32
N MET A 419 -26.99 0.97 -3.55
CA MET A 419 -27.93 1.39 -2.48
C MET A 419 -27.14 1.87 -1.25
N PRO A 420 -27.25 3.13 -0.83
CA PRO A 420 -26.63 3.60 0.40
C PRO A 420 -27.44 3.16 1.62
N VAL A 421 -26.77 2.53 2.59
CA VAL A 421 -27.30 2.20 3.92
C VAL A 421 -26.39 2.83 4.95
N GLU A 422 -26.97 3.68 5.81
CA GLU A 422 -26.24 4.38 6.87
C GLU A 422 -26.71 3.90 8.23
N ALA A 423 -25.76 3.54 9.09
CA ALA A 423 -26.04 3.02 10.42
C ALA A 423 -24.95 3.38 11.43
N SER A 424 -25.26 3.37 12.72
CA SER A 424 -24.25 3.56 13.78
C SER A 424 -23.41 2.29 13.94
N LEU A 425 -22.25 2.24 13.31
CA LEU A 425 -21.39 1.04 13.23
C LEU A 425 -20.19 1.05 14.19
N PHE A 426 -20.11 2.00 15.10
CA PHE A 426 -19.02 2.10 16.08
C PHE A 426 -19.54 1.90 17.50
N ALA A 427 -18.65 1.46 18.40
CA ALA A 427 -18.96 1.35 19.82
C ALA A 427 -18.82 2.71 20.51
N ASN A 428 -19.84 3.11 21.27
CA ASN A 428 -19.72 4.20 22.21
C ASN A 428 -18.99 3.68 23.46
N GLY A 429 -17.66 3.71 23.47
CA GLY A 429 -16.86 3.24 24.59
C GLY A 429 -17.04 4.15 25.82
N ARG A 430 -17.92 3.77 26.76
CA ARG A 430 -17.81 4.25 28.14
C ARG A 430 -16.56 3.60 28.71
N GLY A 431 -15.48 4.36 28.84
CA GLY A 431 -14.27 3.95 29.56
C GLY A 431 -13.01 3.63 28.75
N GLN A 432 -13.02 3.69 27.42
CA GLN A 432 -11.80 3.53 26.65
C GLN A 432 -11.06 4.87 26.47
N ARG A 433 -9.84 4.96 27.03
CA ARG A 433 -8.84 6.00 26.75
C ARG A 433 -8.25 5.88 25.33
N GLU A 434 -8.91 5.12 24.43
CA GLU A 434 -8.37 4.90 23.09
C GLU A 434 -8.73 6.07 22.17
N SER A 435 -7.70 6.63 21.57
CA SER A 435 -7.76 7.77 20.66
C SER A 435 -8.37 7.44 19.30
N MET A 436 -8.75 6.18 18.99
CA MET A 436 -9.25 5.78 17.67
C MET A 436 -10.58 5.02 17.73
N ILE A 437 -11.59 5.56 17.02
CA ILE A 437 -12.84 4.85 16.76
C ILE A 437 -12.65 3.85 15.62
N HIS A 438 -13.00 2.60 15.89
CA HIS A 438 -13.07 1.51 14.92
C HIS A 438 -14.52 1.06 14.73
N HIS A 439 -14.76 0.31 13.66
CA HIS A 439 -16.01 -0.41 13.52
C HIS A 439 -16.20 -1.34 14.73
N ASP A 440 -17.38 -1.31 15.32
CA ASP A 440 -17.78 -2.33 16.29
C ASP A 440 -18.12 -3.61 15.54
N PRO A 441 -17.44 -4.74 15.81
CA PRO A 441 -17.63 -5.97 15.07
C PRO A 441 -19.06 -6.55 15.19
N ALA A 442 -19.73 -6.39 16.35
CA ALA A 442 -21.08 -6.88 16.53
C ALA A 442 -22.09 -6.02 15.78
N ARG A 443 -21.98 -4.70 15.86
CA ARG A 443 -22.85 -3.76 15.14
C ARG A 443 -22.72 -3.91 13.63
N PHE A 444 -21.49 -4.02 13.12
CA PHE A 444 -21.24 -4.25 11.70
C PHE A 444 -21.85 -5.58 11.24
N ALA A 445 -21.63 -6.67 11.99
CA ALA A 445 -22.16 -7.99 11.65
C ALA A 445 -23.70 -8.03 11.68
N THR A 446 -24.33 -7.40 12.70
CA THR A 446 -25.80 -7.29 12.79
C THR A 446 -26.36 -6.48 11.63
N ALA A 447 -25.71 -5.37 11.23
CA ALA A 447 -26.15 -4.58 10.07
C ALA A 447 -26.07 -5.42 8.78
N VAL A 448 -24.95 -6.09 8.54
CA VAL A 448 -24.75 -7.00 7.38
C VAL A 448 -25.80 -8.12 7.39
N ARG A 449 -26.06 -8.73 8.54
CA ARG A 449 -27.07 -9.80 8.68
C ARG A 449 -28.47 -9.27 8.35
N THR A 450 -28.86 -8.13 8.89
CA THR A 450 -30.16 -7.52 8.64
C THR A 450 -30.34 -7.15 7.16
N ILE A 451 -29.30 -6.62 6.51
CA ILE A 451 -29.31 -6.36 5.07
C ILE A 451 -29.52 -7.66 4.30
N PHE A 452 -28.78 -8.71 4.62
CA PHE A 452 -28.88 -10.00 3.95
C PHE A 452 -30.27 -10.64 4.10
N ASP A 453 -30.84 -10.62 5.30
CA ASP A 453 -32.17 -11.20 5.56
C ASP A 453 -33.30 -10.37 4.92
N GLY A 454 -33.15 -9.06 4.84
CA GLY A 454 -34.12 -8.15 4.22
C GLY A 454 -33.94 -7.98 2.71
N TRP A 455 -32.91 -8.58 2.11
CA TRP A 455 -32.69 -8.46 0.67
C TRP A 455 -33.65 -9.31 -0.14
N PRO A 456 -34.29 -8.77 -1.20
CA PRO A 456 -35.23 -9.52 -2.01
C PRO A 456 -34.55 -10.72 -2.68
N ARG A 457 -34.98 -11.93 -2.38
CA ARG A 457 -34.49 -13.14 -3.04
C ARG A 457 -34.94 -13.14 -4.50
N GLY A 458 -33.97 -13.13 -5.44
CA GLY A 458 -34.24 -13.02 -6.88
C GLY A 458 -34.26 -11.61 -7.44
N GLY A 459 -34.06 -10.58 -6.59
CA GLY A 459 -34.03 -9.18 -7.00
C GLY A 459 -32.62 -8.71 -7.33
N SER A 460 -32.14 -8.95 -8.55
CA SER A 460 -31.19 -8.02 -9.13
C SER A 460 -31.91 -6.67 -9.23
N LEU A 461 -31.47 -5.66 -8.50
CA LEU A 461 -31.81 -4.28 -8.87
C LEU A 461 -31.43 -4.14 -10.33
N LYS A 462 -32.41 -3.89 -11.22
CA LYS A 462 -32.12 -3.61 -12.63
C LYS A 462 -31.01 -2.56 -12.62
N PRO A 463 -29.87 -2.78 -13.31
CA PRO A 463 -28.86 -1.75 -13.39
C PRO A 463 -29.58 -0.51 -13.90
N VAL A 464 -29.59 0.55 -13.11
CA VAL A 464 -29.94 1.88 -13.63
C VAL A 464 -28.94 2.09 -14.76
N PRO A 465 -29.40 2.31 -16.02
CA PRO A 465 -28.47 2.57 -17.11
C PRO A 465 -27.60 3.73 -16.62
N ALA A 466 -26.29 3.54 -16.59
CA ALA A 466 -25.36 4.60 -16.26
C ALA A 466 -25.68 5.76 -17.21
N ALA A 467 -26.37 6.78 -16.69
CA ALA A 467 -26.63 8.01 -17.42
C ALA A 467 -25.27 8.50 -17.91
N GLY A 468 -25.14 8.61 -19.23
CA GLY A 468 -23.88 8.78 -19.94
C GLY A 468 -22.98 9.85 -19.34
N HIS A 469 -22.16 9.43 -18.41
CA HIS A 469 -21.00 10.20 -17.99
C HIS A 469 -19.94 9.90 -19.04
N GLY A 470 -19.55 10.96 -19.73
CA GLY A 470 -18.71 10.99 -20.92
C GLY A 470 -17.69 9.85 -20.95
N ALA A 471 -17.69 9.13 -22.06
CA ALA A 471 -16.95 7.94 -22.36
C ALA A 471 -15.78 7.73 -21.40
N ALA A 472 -15.97 6.89 -20.38
CA ALA A 472 -14.85 6.35 -19.66
C ALA A 472 -13.94 5.79 -20.74
N ARG A 473 -12.85 6.49 -21.04
CA ARG A 473 -11.80 5.96 -21.92
C ARG A 473 -11.65 4.52 -21.52
N ARG A 474 -11.93 3.62 -22.46
CA ARG A 474 -11.78 2.18 -22.28
C ARG A 474 -10.56 1.97 -21.41
N ALA A 475 -10.75 1.37 -20.22
CA ALA A 475 -9.63 0.94 -19.42
C ALA A 475 -8.77 0.15 -20.40
N PRO A 476 -7.50 0.52 -20.61
CA PRO A 476 -6.69 -0.20 -21.58
C PRO A 476 -6.78 -1.67 -21.22
N SER A 477 -7.19 -2.46 -22.19
CA SER A 477 -7.10 -3.91 -22.14
C SER A 477 -5.78 -4.24 -21.47
N THR A 478 -5.82 -5.13 -20.48
CA THR A 478 -4.70 -5.73 -19.76
C THR A 478 -3.35 -5.34 -20.36
N LEU A 479 -2.70 -4.32 -19.79
CA LEU A 479 -1.31 -4.02 -20.16
C LEU A 479 -0.54 -5.34 -19.97
N PRO A 480 0.32 -5.74 -20.93
CA PRO A 480 1.06 -6.97 -20.81
C PRO A 480 1.75 -6.97 -19.47
N VAL A 481 1.45 -7.96 -18.63
CA VAL A 481 2.08 -8.15 -17.32
C VAL A 481 3.55 -8.39 -17.61
N LYS A 482 4.38 -7.34 -17.54
CA LYS A 482 5.83 -7.55 -17.51
C LYS A 482 6.10 -8.47 -16.32
N ARG A 483 6.74 -9.61 -16.57
CA ARG A 483 7.14 -10.52 -15.52
C ARG A 483 8.05 -9.75 -14.57
N GLY A 484 7.52 -9.36 -13.42
CA GLY A 484 8.29 -8.76 -12.34
C GLY A 484 9.20 -9.79 -11.70
N GLU A 485 10.09 -9.33 -10.87
CA GLU A 485 10.89 -10.17 -9.99
C GLU A 485 10.31 -10.17 -8.57
N THR A 486 10.69 -11.16 -7.77
CA THR A 486 10.32 -11.14 -6.35
C THR A 486 11.11 -10.03 -5.63
N ALA A 487 10.52 -9.47 -4.57
CA ALA A 487 11.19 -8.46 -3.74
C ALA A 487 12.55 -8.96 -3.21
N SER A 488 12.64 -10.24 -2.85
CA SER A 488 13.90 -10.86 -2.41
C SER A 488 14.94 -11.03 -3.54
N ALA A 489 14.51 -11.29 -4.80
CA ALA A 489 15.41 -11.33 -5.94
C ALA A 489 15.98 -9.94 -6.24
N ARG A 490 15.09 -8.93 -6.26
CA ARG A 490 15.50 -7.52 -6.38
C ARG A 490 16.50 -7.12 -5.28
N MET A 491 16.25 -7.50 -4.02
CA MET A 491 17.14 -7.17 -2.92
C MET A 491 18.53 -7.79 -3.08
N ARG A 492 18.61 -9.03 -3.57
CA ARG A 492 19.90 -9.64 -3.91
C ARG A 492 20.63 -8.89 -5.01
N ALA A 493 19.92 -8.48 -6.06
CA ALA A 493 20.49 -7.68 -7.15
C ALA A 493 20.99 -6.30 -6.67
N VAL A 494 20.22 -5.64 -5.79
CA VAL A 494 20.61 -4.38 -5.14
C VAL A 494 21.86 -4.58 -4.28
N GLY A 495 21.88 -5.61 -3.44
CA GLY A 495 23.05 -5.95 -2.60
C GLY A 495 24.29 -6.22 -3.43
N ALA A 496 24.16 -6.96 -4.54
CA ALA A 496 25.28 -7.22 -5.45
C ALA A 496 25.78 -5.93 -6.14
N ALA A 497 24.86 -5.07 -6.60
CA ALA A 497 25.22 -3.79 -7.22
C ALA A 497 25.92 -2.84 -6.22
N LEU A 498 25.40 -2.76 -4.98
CA LEU A 498 26.00 -1.93 -3.94
C LEU A 498 27.36 -2.49 -3.47
N ALA A 499 27.53 -3.81 -3.44
CA ALA A 499 28.81 -4.46 -3.09
C ALA A 499 29.94 -4.12 -4.09
N ALA A 500 29.59 -3.76 -5.33
CA ALA A 500 30.55 -3.28 -6.32
C ALA A 500 30.98 -1.82 -6.08
N VAL A 501 30.30 -1.08 -5.19
CA VAL A 501 30.56 0.33 -4.88
C VAL A 501 31.36 0.43 -3.57
N ALA A 502 32.49 1.12 -3.61
CA ALA A 502 33.27 1.38 -2.39
C ALA A 502 32.60 2.47 -1.54
N VAL A 503 32.03 2.13 -0.40
CA VAL A 503 31.38 3.07 0.52
C VAL A 503 32.35 3.51 1.62
N ARG A 504 32.50 4.84 1.80
CA ARG A 504 33.38 5.44 2.80
C ARG A 504 32.68 6.63 3.50
N PRO A 505 32.49 6.60 4.81
CA PRO A 505 32.86 5.53 5.76
C PRO A 505 31.97 4.26 5.61
N PRO A 506 32.45 3.09 6.06
CA PRO A 506 31.73 1.81 5.86
C PRO A 506 30.38 1.70 6.57
N ASP A 507 30.17 2.42 7.66
CA ASP A 507 28.93 2.48 8.44
C ASP A 507 27.74 3.11 7.68
N LEU A 508 28.00 3.79 6.57
CA LEU A 508 26.95 4.24 5.66
C LEU A 508 26.30 3.11 4.86
N TRP A 509 26.98 2.00 4.68
CA TRP A 509 26.53 0.93 3.79
C TRP A 509 25.12 0.41 4.13
N PRO A 510 24.76 0.11 5.40
CA PRO A 510 23.41 -0.31 5.77
C PRO A 510 22.34 0.74 5.45
N ALA A 511 22.63 2.03 5.65
CA ALA A 511 21.69 3.11 5.37
C ALA A 511 21.40 3.26 3.86
N LEU A 512 22.41 3.05 3.01
CA LEU A 512 22.26 3.04 1.55
C LEU A 512 21.51 1.80 1.06
N GLU A 513 21.78 0.64 1.65
CA GLU A 513 21.03 -0.59 1.35
C GLU A 513 19.55 -0.45 1.70
N ASP A 514 19.24 0.10 2.88
CA ASP A 514 17.86 0.37 3.30
C ASP A 514 17.18 1.41 2.42
N PHE A 515 17.91 2.44 1.97
CA PHE A 515 17.40 3.39 1.01
C PHE A 515 17.00 2.73 -0.32
N LEU A 516 17.88 1.92 -0.89
CA LEU A 516 17.62 1.21 -2.15
C LEU A 516 16.49 0.18 -2.01
N TRP A 517 16.33 -0.40 -0.83
CA TRP A 517 15.20 -1.27 -0.53
C TRP A 517 13.89 -0.47 -0.48
N ASP A 518 13.87 0.65 0.26
CA ASP A 518 12.69 1.48 0.47
C ASP A 518 12.16 2.14 -0.83
N TYR A 519 13.01 2.24 -1.87
CA TYR A 519 12.66 2.80 -3.18
C TYR A 519 12.81 1.77 -4.30
N PRO A 520 11.83 0.84 -4.45
CA PRO A 520 11.90 -0.23 -5.45
C PRO A 520 11.96 0.24 -6.90
N ASP A 521 11.66 1.51 -7.17
CA ASP A 521 11.80 2.10 -8.51
C ASP A 521 13.27 2.26 -8.93
N ILE A 522 14.19 2.36 -7.99
CA ILE A 522 15.62 2.44 -8.27
C ILE A 522 16.08 1.07 -8.78
N ARG A 523 16.57 1.03 -10.00
CA ARG A 523 17.09 -0.18 -10.61
C ARG A 523 18.52 -0.44 -10.13
N PRO A 524 18.95 -1.71 -9.95
CA PRO A 524 20.32 -2.02 -9.57
C PRO A 524 21.38 -1.44 -10.52
N ASP A 525 21.06 -1.37 -11.83
CA ASP A 525 21.95 -0.83 -12.85
C ASP A 525 22.13 0.71 -12.80
N HIS A 526 21.30 1.44 -12.03
CA HIS A 526 21.55 2.87 -11.75
C HIS A 526 22.86 3.11 -10.97
N LEU A 527 23.39 2.07 -10.29
CA LEU A 527 24.68 2.15 -9.61
C LEU A 527 25.88 1.89 -10.52
N SER A 528 25.67 1.46 -11.77
CA SER A 528 26.75 1.04 -12.68
C SER A 528 27.78 2.14 -13.00
N GLY A 529 27.37 3.40 -12.91
CA GLY A 529 28.23 4.57 -13.10
C GLY A 529 28.99 5.02 -11.86
N VAL A 530 28.83 4.34 -10.71
CA VAL A 530 29.35 4.78 -9.41
C VAL A 530 30.40 3.81 -8.89
N ASP A 531 31.65 4.24 -8.82
CA ASP A 531 32.74 3.43 -8.26
C ASP A 531 32.86 3.61 -6.73
N ARG A 532 32.48 4.79 -6.23
CA ARG A 532 32.60 5.08 -4.79
C ARG A 532 31.59 6.09 -4.30
N VAL A 533 31.13 5.92 -3.05
CA VAL A 533 30.44 6.93 -2.25
C VAL A 533 31.38 7.44 -1.18
N CYS A 534 31.56 8.76 -1.10
CA CYS A 534 32.47 9.42 -0.14
C CYS A 534 31.76 10.51 0.65
N VAL A 535 32.09 10.62 1.92
CA VAL A 535 31.76 11.78 2.75
C VAL A 535 32.89 12.79 2.69
N VAL A 536 32.57 14.06 2.52
CA VAL A 536 33.54 15.15 2.42
C VAL A 536 33.16 16.32 3.35
N GLU A 537 34.16 17.07 3.72
CA GLU A 537 34.04 18.29 4.52
C GLU A 537 34.18 19.55 3.66
N ASP A 538 33.89 20.72 4.26
CA ASP A 538 33.88 22.04 3.62
C ASP A 538 35.09 22.29 2.70
N GLY A 539 36.30 21.98 3.16
CA GLY A 539 37.55 22.22 2.43
C GLY A 539 37.70 21.40 1.12
N ARG A 540 36.92 20.33 0.98
CA ARG A 540 36.92 19.46 -0.22
C ARG A 540 35.62 19.55 -1.01
N TRP A 541 34.68 20.41 -0.57
CA TRP A 541 33.38 20.60 -1.24
C TRP A 541 33.54 21.43 -2.51
N LYS A 542 33.12 20.88 -3.65
CA LYS A 542 33.30 21.52 -4.96
C LYS A 542 32.04 22.13 -5.56
N ARG A 543 30.87 21.88 -4.98
CA ARG A 543 29.61 22.48 -5.49
C ARG A 543 29.55 23.98 -5.13
N SER A 544 29.04 24.79 -6.03
CA SER A 544 28.87 26.23 -5.81
C SER A 544 27.91 26.50 -4.64
N ARG A 545 28.18 27.54 -3.83
CA ARG A 545 27.36 27.96 -2.69
C ARG A 545 25.91 28.33 -3.04
N GLN A 546 25.64 28.71 -4.30
CA GLN A 546 24.25 28.93 -4.74
C GLN A 546 23.36 27.68 -4.64
N TRP A 547 23.94 26.50 -4.42
CA TRP A 547 23.27 25.21 -4.25
C TRP A 547 23.48 24.62 -2.86
N ASP A 548 23.62 25.45 -1.83
CA ASP A 548 23.96 25.05 -0.47
C ASP A 548 22.95 24.04 0.15
N ASN A 549 21.71 24.00 -0.38
CA ASN A 549 20.71 23.04 0.05
C ASN A 549 20.88 21.65 -0.60
N VAL A 550 21.76 21.50 -1.57
CA VAL A 550 22.03 20.23 -2.27
C VAL A 550 23.41 19.73 -1.83
N LEU A 551 23.40 18.92 -0.78
CA LEU A 551 24.58 18.43 -0.07
C LEU A 551 25.11 17.09 -0.63
N GLY A 552 24.78 16.76 -1.88
CA GLY A 552 25.26 15.60 -2.62
C GLY A 552 25.50 15.93 -4.07
N TYR A 553 26.57 15.42 -4.68
CA TYR A 553 26.79 15.53 -6.12
C TYR A 553 27.60 14.33 -6.65
N TYR A 554 27.52 14.09 -7.95
CA TYR A 554 28.35 13.15 -8.67
C TYR A 554 29.53 13.84 -9.34
N ASP A 555 30.73 13.31 -9.12
CA ASP A 555 31.94 13.72 -9.82
C ASP A 555 32.22 12.75 -10.99
N PRO A 556 31.91 13.15 -12.23
CA PRO A 556 32.06 12.26 -13.38
C PRO A 556 33.52 11.97 -13.74
N GLY A 557 34.46 12.82 -13.31
CA GLY A 557 35.90 12.60 -13.53
C GLY A 557 36.46 11.43 -12.75
N THR A 558 35.95 11.21 -11.54
CA THR A 558 36.37 10.14 -10.63
C THR A 558 35.32 9.07 -10.40
N ARG A 559 34.15 9.17 -11.03
CA ARG A 559 32.97 8.29 -10.88
C ARG A 559 32.55 8.13 -9.42
N ARG A 560 32.54 9.23 -8.67
CA ARG A 560 32.25 9.22 -7.23
C ARG A 560 31.02 10.04 -6.90
N ILE A 561 30.20 9.53 -6.00
CA ILE A 561 29.18 10.29 -5.28
C ILE A 561 29.86 10.92 -4.08
N MET A 562 29.76 12.23 -3.97
CA MET A 562 30.31 13.05 -2.89
C MET A 562 29.14 13.56 -2.04
N LEU A 563 29.12 13.17 -0.77
CA LEU A 563 28.13 13.62 0.21
C LEU A 563 28.81 14.57 1.21
N HIS A 564 28.25 15.74 1.39
CA HIS A 564 28.75 16.63 2.42
C HIS A 564 28.41 16.05 3.80
N ARG A 565 29.30 16.20 4.81
CA ARG A 565 29.05 15.65 6.15
C ARG A 565 27.71 16.11 6.76
N HIS A 566 27.25 17.30 6.41
CA HIS A 566 25.95 17.80 6.87
C HIS A 566 24.75 17.05 6.29
N ALA A 567 24.91 16.33 5.17
CA ALA A 567 23.87 15.43 4.66
C ALA A 567 23.61 14.24 5.60
N LEU A 568 24.55 13.91 6.50
CA LEU A 568 24.41 12.80 7.44
C LEU A 568 23.66 13.18 8.73
N ARG A 569 23.31 14.46 8.95
CA ARG A 569 22.64 14.90 10.18
C ARG A 569 21.29 14.21 10.43
N THR A 570 20.58 13.87 9.38
CA THR A 570 19.33 13.11 9.46
C THR A 570 19.28 12.06 8.35
N GLN A 571 18.56 10.98 8.60
CA GLN A 571 18.35 9.94 7.59
C GLN A 571 17.65 10.49 6.34
N GLN A 572 16.72 11.44 6.50
CA GLN A 572 16.04 12.09 5.38
C GLN A 572 17.02 12.91 4.53
N ALA A 573 17.90 13.69 5.15
CA ALA A 573 18.91 14.48 4.44
C ALA A 573 19.88 13.58 3.68
N LEU A 574 20.36 12.48 4.29
CA LEU A 574 21.21 11.49 3.63
C LEU A 574 20.51 10.92 2.38
N ARG A 575 19.29 10.46 2.53
CA ARG A 575 18.49 9.87 1.44
C ARG A 575 18.27 10.83 0.29
N ALA A 576 17.88 12.08 0.61
CA ALA A 576 17.63 13.11 -0.39
C ALA A 576 18.89 13.43 -1.20
N ASN A 577 20.01 13.67 -0.52
CA ASN A 577 21.25 14.07 -1.17
C ASN A 577 21.91 12.91 -1.92
N PHE A 578 21.80 11.68 -1.43
CA PHE A 578 22.23 10.50 -2.17
C PHE A 578 21.37 10.30 -3.43
N ALA A 579 20.04 10.47 -3.34
CA ALA A 579 19.15 10.36 -4.49
C ALA A 579 19.48 11.37 -5.59
N VAL A 580 19.77 12.63 -5.23
CA VAL A 580 20.19 13.66 -6.20
C VAL A 580 21.49 13.26 -6.88
N ALA A 581 22.50 12.88 -6.11
CA ALA A 581 23.82 12.50 -6.65
C ALA A 581 23.75 11.23 -7.50
N LEU A 582 22.92 10.25 -7.10
CA LEU A 582 22.66 9.04 -7.88
C LEU A 582 21.97 9.38 -9.21
N GLY A 583 20.98 10.28 -9.19
CA GLY A 583 20.38 10.79 -10.43
C GLY A 583 21.43 11.43 -11.34
N GLU A 584 22.25 12.34 -10.82
CA GLU A 584 23.33 12.97 -11.60
C GLU A 584 24.29 11.94 -12.22
N SER A 585 24.57 10.81 -11.54
CA SER A 585 25.48 9.79 -12.03
C SER A 585 24.99 9.10 -13.31
N LEU A 586 23.69 9.06 -13.56
CA LEU A 586 23.12 8.49 -14.77
C LEU A 586 23.47 9.26 -16.04
N LEU A 587 23.83 10.54 -15.91
CA LEU A 587 24.32 11.34 -17.03
C LEU A 587 25.82 11.12 -17.31
N GLY A 588 26.61 10.61 -16.36
CA GLY A 588 28.04 10.34 -16.52
C GLY A 588 28.81 11.55 -17.03
N ARG A 589 29.81 11.31 -17.89
CA ARG A 589 30.61 12.36 -18.57
C ARG A 589 29.97 12.81 -19.89
N TYR A 590 28.71 13.27 -19.87
CA TYR A 590 28.01 13.61 -21.09
C TYR A 590 28.44 14.95 -21.74
N ILE A 591 28.97 15.90 -20.96
CA ILE A 591 29.39 17.23 -21.42
C ILE A 591 30.91 17.28 -21.71
N ALA A 592 31.28 17.80 -22.88
CA ALA A 592 32.65 18.16 -23.23
C ALA A 592 32.96 19.57 -22.78
N ASP A 593 32.06 20.53 -23.03
CA ASP A 593 32.23 21.96 -22.73
C ASP A 593 30.89 22.58 -22.33
N LYS A 594 30.96 23.64 -21.50
CA LYS A 594 29.82 24.45 -21.09
C LYS A 594 30.22 25.92 -20.95
N ARG A 595 29.36 26.83 -21.44
CA ARG A 595 29.65 28.28 -21.36
C ARG A 595 28.36 29.12 -21.33
N TRP A 596 28.50 30.33 -20.86
CA TRP A 596 27.51 31.38 -21.00
C TRP A 596 27.87 32.29 -22.14
N ARG A 597 26.90 32.63 -23.00
CA ARG A 597 27.05 33.59 -24.06
C ARG A 597 26.03 34.72 -23.88
N ASP A 598 26.53 35.95 -23.81
CA ASP A 598 25.67 37.13 -23.77
C ASP A 598 25.07 37.37 -25.15
N VAL A 599 23.81 37.80 -25.18
CA VAL A 599 23.12 38.24 -26.41
C VAL A 599 23.26 39.77 -26.52
N PRO A 600 23.98 40.30 -27.52
CA PRO A 600 24.13 41.74 -27.66
C PRO A 600 22.76 42.44 -27.79
N GLY A 601 22.53 43.48 -26.98
CA GLY A 601 21.27 44.23 -26.95
C GLY A 601 20.06 43.47 -26.39
N GLY A 602 20.23 42.26 -25.87
CA GLY A 602 19.16 41.43 -25.33
C GLY A 602 19.13 41.37 -23.80
N ASP A 603 17.93 41.09 -23.23
CA ASP A 603 17.73 40.86 -21.79
C ASP A 603 17.90 39.40 -21.40
N CYS A 604 18.65 38.61 -22.17
CA CYS A 604 18.91 37.21 -21.90
C CYS A 604 20.37 36.83 -22.15
N ARG A 605 20.79 35.77 -21.49
CA ARG A 605 22.05 35.04 -21.75
C ARG A 605 21.69 33.64 -22.25
N VAL A 606 22.53 33.04 -23.07
CA VAL A 606 22.36 31.68 -23.54
C VAL A 606 23.33 30.77 -22.79
N TYR A 607 22.79 29.78 -22.08
CA TYR A 607 23.58 28.69 -21.54
C TYR A 607 23.81 27.67 -22.64
N GLU A 608 25.05 27.44 -23.01
CA GLU A 608 25.45 26.52 -24.07
C GLU A 608 26.21 25.34 -23.49
N ILE A 609 25.89 24.15 -23.97
CA ILE A 609 26.69 22.93 -23.71
C ILE A 609 27.03 22.25 -25.01
N ARG A 610 28.17 21.59 -25.05
CA ARG A 610 28.55 20.67 -26.10
C ARG A 610 28.70 19.26 -25.52
N LEU A 611 28.02 18.30 -26.12
CA LEU A 611 28.09 16.92 -25.73
C LEU A 611 29.44 16.31 -26.17
N ARG A 612 29.94 15.34 -25.41
CA ARG A 612 31.00 14.46 -25.89
C ARG A 612 30.50 13.59 -27.05
N PRO A 613 31.36 13.12 -27.95
CA PRO A 613 30.99 12.08 -28.91
C PRO A 613 30.40 10.83 -28.19
N ALA A 614 29.47 10.16 -28.82
CA ALA A 614 28.75 9.03 -28.21
C ALA A 614 29.68 7.96 -27.61
N ARG A 615 30.76 7.61 -28.32
CA ARG A 615 31.79 6.64 -27.89
C ARG A 615 32.60 7.07 -26.68
N GLU A 616 32.59 8.34 -26.31
CA GLU A 616 33.34 8.91 -25.19
C GLU A 616 32.47 9.19 -23.97
N ARG A 617 31.15 8.92 -24.07
CA ARG A 617 30.19 9.08 -22.99
C ARG A 617 30.09 7.79 -22.19
N ASP A 618 30.08 7.93 -20.88
CA ASP A 618 29.76 6.86 -19.92
C ASP A 618 28.35 7.09 -19.32
N CYS A 619 27.43 7.63 -20.13
CA CYS A 619 26.05 7.92 -19.76
C CYS A 619 25.23 6.63 -19.68
N TRP A 620 24.44 6.47 -18.62
CA TRP A 620 23.49 5.35 -18.49
C TRP A 620 22.35 5.45 -19.52
N LEU A 621 21.95 6.70 -19.88
CA LEU A 621 20.95 6.94 -20.91
C LEU A 621 21.50 6.60 -22.31
N SER A 622 20.65 6.05 -23.16
CA SER A 622 20.94 5.99 -24.59
C SER A 622 21.08 7.40 -25.19
N ASP A 623 21.72 7.53 -26.34
CA ASP A 623 21.85 8.82 -27.02
C ASP A 623 20.49 9.47 -27.33
N ALA A 624 19.51 8.67 -27.76
CA ALA A 624 18.16 9.15 -28.01
C ALA A 624 17.47 9.64 -26.72
N ALA A 625 17.62 8.92 -25.62
CA ALA A 625 17.05 9.29 -24.33
C ALA A 625 17.75 10.56 -23.77
N LEU A 626 19.08 10.68 -23.89
CA LEU A 626 19.80 11.88 -23.48
C LEU A 626 19.31 13.12 -24.24
N GLN A 627 19.16 13.04 -25.56
CA GLN A 627 18.63 14.14 -26.36
C GLN A 627 17.17 14.47 -26.03
N ALA A 628 16.33 13.45 -25.75
CA ALA A 628 14.96 13.66 -25.30
C ALA A 628 14.91 14.40 -23.95
N TYR A 629 15.78 14.00 -23.02
CA TYR A 629 15.93 14.68 -21.74
C TYR A 629 16.33 16.14 -21.92
N LEU A 630 17.37 16.41 -22.72
CA LEU A 630 17.86 17.79 -22.95
C LEU A 630 16.75 18.67 -23.49
N ARG A 631 15.96 18.19 -24.48
CA ARG A 631 14.78 18.93 -24.98
C ARG A 631 13.74 19.18 -23.91
N ALA A 632 13.40 18.16 -23.11
CA ALA A 632 12.46 18.30 -22.00
C ALA A 632 12.97 19.28 -20.92
N ALA A 633 14.30 19.39 -20.75
CA ALA A 633 14.97 20.38 -19.90
C ALA A 633 15.07 21.79 -20.57
N GLY A 634 14.47 21.98 -21.74
CA GLY A 634 14.45 23.27 -22.45
C GLY A 634 15.75 23.61 -23.20
N MET A 635 16.63 22.62 -23.39
CA MET A 635 17.83 22.78 -24.20
C MET A 635 17.51 22.52 -25.68
N LEU A 636 17.73 23.50 -26.54
CA LEU A 636 17.46 23.38 -27.96
C LEU A 636 18.75 23.06 -28.74
N PRO A 637 18.69 22.14 -29.74
CA PRO A 637 19.82 21.86 -30.61
C PRO A 637 20.32 23.15 -31.33
N ARG A 638 21.62 23.28 -31.47
CA ARG A 638 22.23 24.40 -32.18
C ARG A 638 22.36 24.11 -33.67
N ALA A 639 21.98 25.07 -34.49
CA ALA A 639 22.17 24.97 -35.93
C ALA A 639 23.67 24.78 -36.26
N GLY A 640 23.98 23.80 -37.11
CA GLY A 640 25.35 23.51 -37.56
C GLY A 640 26.25 22.80 -36.57
N ASP A 641 25.78 22.47 -35.35
CA ASP A 641 26.53 21.67 -34.37
C ASP A 641 25.65 20.56 -33.78
N PRO A 642 25.71 19.33 -34.28
CA PRO A 642 24.86 18.23 -33.86
C PRO A 642 25.09 17.80 -32.40
N LEU A 643 26.20 18.21 -31.78
CA LEU A 643 26.51 17.96 -30.37
C LEU A 643 26.23 19.17 -29.48
N GLY A 644 25.89 20.33 -30.08
CA GLY A 644 25.64 21.59 -29.39
C GLY A 644 24.20 21.78 -28.99
N PHE A 645 23.98 22.23 -27.75
CA PHE A 645 22.67 22.60 -27.22
C PHE A 645 22.74 23.94 -26.51
N GLY A 646 21.67 24.71 -26.57
CA GLY A 646 21.59 26.02 -25.92
C GLY A 646 20.22 26.30 -25.33
N ARG A 647 20.18 27.05 -24.22
CA ARG A 647 18.96 27.55 -23.60
C ARG A 647 19.07 29.03 -23.28
N PRO A 648 18.20 29.89 -23.83
CA PRO A 648 18.13 31.29 -23.42
C PRO A 648 17.57 31.40 -22.00
N VAL A 649 18.20 32.23 -21.18
CA VAL A 649 17.85 32.49 -19.78
C VAL A 649 17.76 34.00 -19.60
N GLY A 650 16.60 34.51 -19.20
CA GLY A 650 16.40 35.95 -18.96
C GLY A 650 17.28 36.46 -17.80
N LYS A 651 17.69 37.71 -17.84
CA LYS A 651 18.42 38.36 -16.73
C LYS A 651 17.55 38.32 -15.48
N GLY A 652 18.08 37.79 -14.38
CA GLY A 652 17.36 37.62 -13.09
C GLY A 652 16.44 36.39 -13.01
N ALA A 653 16.28 35.64 -14.13
CA ALA A 653 15.54 34.37 -14.06
C ALA A 653 16.36 33.27 -13.39
N GLY A 654 15.69 32.45 -12.56
CA GLY A 654 16.28 31.22 -12.01
C GLY A 654 16.65 30.25 -13.12
N PHE A 655 17.80 29.60 -12.99
CA PHE A 655 18.28 28.63 -13.97
C PHE A 655 18.87 27.41 -13.26
N LEU A 656 18.38 26.24 -13.60
CA LEU A 656 18.93 24.95 -13.15
C LEU A 656 19.74 24.30 -14.27
N PRO A 657 21.05 24.10 -14.11
CA PRO A 657 21.87 23.34 -15.06
C PRO A 657 21.32 21.92 -15.23
N CYS A 658 21.40 21.36 -16.43
CA CYS A 658 20.79 20.07 -16.78
C CYS A 658 21.18 18.93 -15.82
N GLY A 659 22.44 18.86 -15.37
CA GLY A 659 22.89 17.83 -14.42
C GLY A 659 22.16 17.92 -13.08
N ILE A 660 22.10 19.12 -12.50
CA ILE A 660 21.39 19.35 -11.22
C ILE A 660 19.88 19.11 -11.39
N LEU A 661 19.28 19.62 -12.49
CA LEU A 661 17.86 19.39 -12.76
C LEU A 661 17.55 17.89 -12.85
N PHE A 662 18.42 17.10 -13.49
CA PHE A 662 18.23 15.65 -13.58
C PHE A 662 18.26 14.99 -12.19
N GLY A 663 19.26 15.33 -11.37
CA GLY A 663 19.37 14.82 -9.99
C GLY A 663 18.18 15.20 -9.11
N LEU A 664 17.74 16.47 -9.18
CA LEU A 664 16.58 16.95 -8.43
C LEU A 664 15.28 16.27 -8.88
N MET A 665 15.07 16.12 -10.19
CA MET A 665 13.92 15.41 -10.74
C MET A 665 13.95 13.93 -10.36
N TYR A 666 15.11 13.28 -10.39
CA TYR A 666 15.28 11.90 -9.94
C TYR A 666 14.85 11.73 -8.48
N ALA A 667 15.34 12.59 -7.59
CA ALA A 667 14.99 12.57 -6.18
C ALA A 667 13.50 12.87 -5.95
N TRP A 668 12.93 13.87 -6.66
CA TRP A 668 11.52 14.20 -6.57
C TRP A 668 10.60 13.07 -7.05
N MET A 669 10.96 12.39 -8.11
CA MET A 669 10.22 11.21 -8.60
C MET A 669 10.20 10.09 -7.56
N LEU A 670 11.27 9.92 -6.80
CA LEU A 670 11.32 8.96 -5.70
C LEU A 670 10.45 9.41 -4.52
N ASP A 671 10.64 10.63 -4.06
CA ASP A 671 9.88 11.22 -2.95
C ASP A 671 9.88 12.75 -3.06
N ASN A 672 8.69 13.36 -3.16
CA ASN A 672 8.57 14.81 -3.24
C ASN A 672 9.13 15.54 -2.00
N ALA A 673 9.14 14.88 -0.83
CA ALA A 673 9.74 15.43 0.37
C ALA A 673 11.26 15.60 0.28
N PHE A 674 11.94 14.95 -0.68
CA PHE A 674 13.38 15.13 -0.90
C PHE A 674 13.72 16.48 -1.54
N VAL A 675 12.81 17.07 -2.29
CA VAL A 675 13.04 18.33 -3.01
C VAL A 675 11.82 19.26 -2.89
N PRO A 676 11.58 19.85 -1.69
CA PRO A 676 10.38 20.67 -1.45
C PRO A 676 10.21 21.87 -2.38
N ALA A 677 11.31 22.50 -2.78
CA ALA A 677 11.27 23.65 -3.69
C ALA A 677 10.74 23.23 -5.07
N LEU A 678 11.24 22.13 -5.62
CA LEU A 678 10.75 21.58 -6.87
C LEU A 678 9.31 21.09 -6.73
N ASP A 679 8.94 20.50 -5.59
CA ASP A 679 7.57 20.06 -5.32
C ASP A 679 6.57 21.21 -5.39
N PHE A 680 6.95 22.37 -4.86
CA PHE A 680 6.11 23.58 -4.94
C PHE A 680 5.83 23.98 -6.41
N GLU A 681 6.82 23.93 -7.27
CA GLU A 681 6.67 24.21 -8.71
C GLU A 681 5.83 23.12 -9.40
N MET A 682 6.05 21.86 -9.05
CA MET A 682 5.37 20.72 -9.66
C MET A 682 3.87 20.63 -9.31
N ARG A 683 3.40 21.32 -8.26
CA ARG A 683 1.96 21.42 -7.94
C ARG A 683 1.13 22.01 -9.08
N MET A 684 1.72 22.83 -9.95
CA MET A 684 1.05 23.34 -11.15
C MET A 684 0.52 22.24 -12.08
N LEU A 685 1.09 21.04 -12.03
CA LEU A 685 0.64 19.90 -12.84
C LEU A 685 -0.83 19.53 -12.58
N GLN A 686 -1.31 19.80 -11.37
CA GLN A 686 -2.65 19.44 -10.90
C GLN A 686 -3.67 20.57 -11.13
N TRP A 687 -3.22 21.82 -11.27
CA TRP A 687 -4.12 22.96 -11.38
C TRP A 687 -4.80 23.02 -12.75
N PRO A 688 -6.09 23.38 -12.81
CA PRO A 688 -6.76 23.65 -14.08
C PRO A 688 -6.15 24.86 -14.78
N ALA A 689 -6.22 24.87 -16.11
CA ALA A 689 -5.65 25.98 -16.91
C ALA A 689 -6.19 27.35 -16.50
N SER A 690 -7.42 27.42 -16.01
CA SER A 690 -8.07 28.63 -15.51
C SER A 690 -7.41 29.25 -14.27
N ARG A 691 -6.58 28.50 -13.55
CA ARG A 691 -5.82 28.97 -12.38
C ARG A 691 -4.37 29.34 -12.71
N LEU A 692 -3.95 29.17 -13.97
CA LEU A 692 -2.58 29.37 -14.39
C LEU A 692 -2.42 30.63 -15.23
N LEU A 693 -1.35 31.40 -14.99
CA LEU A 693 -0.91 32.45 -15.88
C LEU A 693 -0.37 31.84 -17.20
N PRO A 694 -0.40 32.57 -18.32
CA PRO A 694 0.09 32.05 -19.61
C PRO A 694 1.51 31.48 -19.57
N TYR A 695 2.39 32.06 -18.77
CA TYR A 695 3.73 31.54 -18.53
C TYR A 695 3.67 30.15 -17.82
N GLN A 696 2.90 30.03 -16.76
CA GLN A 696 2.76 28.79 -16.00
C GLN A 696 2.12 27.67 -16.82
N VAL A 697 1.28 28.00 -17.82
CA VAL A 697 0.74 26.99 -18.75
C VAL A 697 1.86 26.35 -19.57
N ARG A 698 2.84 27.16 -20.03
CA ARG A 698 4.02 26.64 -20.75
C ARG A 698 4.92 25.82 -19.82
N GLU A 699 5.22 26.32 -18.63
CA GLU A 699 6.02 25.60 -17.63
C GLU A 699 5.36 24.28 -17.24
N ARG A 700 4.04 24.25 -17.06
CA ARG A 700 3.32 23.00 -16.80
C ARG A 700 3.49 21.97 -17.91
N ALA A 701 3.51 22.39 -19.17
CA ALA A 701 3.75 21.49 -20.30
C ALA A 701 5.17 20.91 -20.24
N ALA A 702 6.19 21.74 -19.99
CA ALA A 702 7.57 21.30 -19.82
C ALA A 702 7.74 20.33 -18.63
N HIS A 703 7.13 20.62 -17.48
CA HIS A 703 7.16 19.72 -16.32
C HIS A 703 6.50 18.38 -16.60
N ARG A 704 5.37 18.34 -17.33
CA ARG A 704 4.74 17.08 -17.76
C ARG A 704 5.65 16.25 -18.66
N GLU A 705 6.37 16.88 -19.57
CA GLU A 705 7.35 16.19 -20.41
C GLU A 705 8.50 15.60 -19.57
N LEU A 706 9.01 16.34 -18.58
CA LEU A 706 10.01 15.82 -17.65
C LEU A 706 9.48 14.63 -16.86
N VAL A 707 8.28 14.70 -16.27
CA VAL A 707 7.67 13.58 -15.54
C VAL A 707 7.50 12.38 -16.46
N ARG A 708 7.01 12.60 -17.69
CA ARG A 708 6.86 11.52 -18.68
C ARG A 708 8.19 10.87 -18.99
N PHE A 709 9.24 11.65 -19.25
CA PHE A 709 10.58 11.16 -19.53
C PHE A 709 11.11 10.30 -18.38
N PHE A 710 11.06 10.79 -17.14
CA PHE A 710 11.53 10.02 -15.98
C PHE A 710 10.75 8.73 -15.77
N ARG A 711 9.43 8.77 -15.95
CA ARG A 711 8.56 7.60 -15.85
C ARG A 711 8.89 6.54 -16.91
N GLU A 712 9.09 6.94 -18.17
CA GLU A 712 9.20 6.03 -19.32
C GLU A 712 10.63 5.57 -19.58
N GLU A 713 11.62 6.43 -19.33
CA GLU A 713 13.03 6.14 -19.63
C GLU A 713 13.85 5.78 -18.40
N VAL A 714 13.72 6.51 -17.29
CA VAL A 714 14.59 6.33 -16.14
C VAL A 714 14.06 5.21 -15.22
N PHE A 715 12.82 5.33 -14.76
CA PHE A 715 12.27 4.38 -13.79
C PHE A 715 11.58 3.18 -14.42
N ARG A 716 11.11 3.26 -15.66
CA ARG A 716 10.49 2.18 -16.47
C ARG A 716 9.64 1.20 -15.67
N ASN A 717 8.85 1.71 -14.74
CA ASN A 717 7.87 0.92 -14.00
C ASN A 717 6.64 0.66 -14.90
N GLY A 718 6.92 0.05 -16.05
CA GLY A 718 5.98 -0.20 -17.11
C GLY A 718 5.02 -1.34 -16.92
#